data_dbe0cf2f379906a10c85c3875c3d40e2
#
_entry.id   dbe0cf2f379906a10c85c3875c3d40e2
#
_cell.length_a   1.000
_cell.length_b   1.000
_cell.length_c   1.000
_cell.angle_alpha   90.00
_cell.angle_beta   90.00
_cell.angle_gamma   90.00
#
_symmetry.space_group_name_H-M   'P 1'
#
loop_
_entity.id
_entity.type
_entity.pdbx_description
1 polymer ?
#
loop_
_entity_poly.entity_id
_entity_poly.type
_entity_poly.pdbx_seq_one_letter_code
_entity_poly.pdbx_strand_id
1 'polypeptide(L)'
;LHLAEHRAVALEMDTGKEHLFNAKFSCPVCTYSISELEPRLFSFNSPMGACPTCDGIGSMAFFDPERVVAFPSLSLASGAIKGWDRRNGFYFSMLESLAKHYQFDIEAPYEKLAPIHQKVLLHGSGEEEIKFSYTMEFGASQGKKVSKKHPFEGIIPNMTRRYRETDSAVVREDLARYRNMQACTDCQGTRLNREARHVRIGEGAQARAIYEISHITLGESQQYFQGLTMHGAKAEIADKVVREIALRLKFLNDVGLNYLSLDRSADTLSGGESQRIRLASQIGSGLTGVMYVLDEPSIGLHQRDNDRLIGTLQHLRDIGNSVLVVEHDEDMIRVADHVIDMGPGAGVHGGRVMAQGTCADILAAPDSVTGQYMSGRKKIEIPKRHKPGKDFIEIVGASGNNLKSVNVKFPVGLLTCVTGVSGSGKSTLVNDTLYTAAAHQIHRAHDEASAHEAILGLEHFDKVINVDQSPIGRTPRSNPATYTGLFTHIRELMAEVPAARERGYGPGRFSFNVSASSGGGRCEACQGDGMVKVEMHFLPDVYVPCDVCHGMRYNRETLEVQYKGQNIAQILNMTVEAAHQFFSAVPNIARKLQTLLDVGLTYIRLGQSATTLSGGEAQRVKLALELSKRDTGRTLYILDEPTTGLHFADIDLLLKVLHQLRDAGNTIVIIEHNLDVIKTADWLIDMGPEGGAGGGTVLGEGTPEQLAKNKASFTGHYLARLL
;
A
#
# COMPACT_ATOMS: atom_id res chain seq x y z
N LEU A 1 33.77 17.22 -43.22
CA LEU A 1 32.80 16.86 -42.19
C LEU A 1 33.45 16.74 -40.80
N HIS A 2 34.62 16.09 -40.68
CA HIS A 2 35.31 15.92 -39.39
C HIS A 2 35.73 17.25 -38.72
N LEU A 3 36.17 18.25 -39.54
CA LEU A 3 36.62 19.56 -39.04
C LEU A 3 35.49 20.49 -38.58
N ALA A 4 34.25 20.21 -38.98
CA ALA A 4 33.08 21.05 -38.67
C ALA A 4 32.00 20.28 -37.94
N GLU A 5 32.37 19.50 -36.96
CA GLU A 5 31.43 18.70 -36.11
C GLU A 5 30.45 17.87 -36.97
N HIS A 6 30.97 17.29 -38.06
CA HIS A 6 30.21 16.48 -39.00
C HIS A 6 29.16 17.23 -39.84
N ARG A 7 29.24 18.56 -39.95
CA ARG A 7 28.38 19.37 -40.83
C ARG A 7 29.13 19.93 -41.99
N ALA A 8 28.46 20.03 -43.14
CA ALA A 8 28.95 20.74 -44.34
C ALA A 8 27.79 21.38 -45.07
N VAL A 9 28.00 22.57 -45.61
CA VAL A 9 27.04 23.24 -46.48
C VAL A 9 27.64 23.31 -47.88
N ALA A 10 26.91 22.82 -48.88
CA ALA A 10 27.23 23.03 -50.26
C ALA A 10 26.33 24.12 -50.84
N LEU A 11 26.92 25.13 -51.41
CA LEU A 11 26.21 26.21 -52.06
C LEU A 11 26.19 25.94 -53.57
N GLU A 12 25.02 25.85 -54.18
CA GLU A 12 24.85 25.76 -55.62
C GLU A 12 25.10 27.12 -56.24
N MET A 13 26.18 27.25 -57.00
CA MET A 13 26.66 28.54 -57.46
C MET A 13 25.70 29.25 -58.44
N ASP A 14 24.91 28.52 -59.17
CA ASP A 14 24.00 29.07 -60.18
C ASP A 14 22.65 29.53 -59.59
N THR A 15 22.19 28.88 -58.56
CA THR A 15 20.85 29.14 -57.95
C THR A 15 20.94 29.81 -56.60
N GLY A 16 22.12 29.83 -55.99
CA GLY A 16 22.31 30.32 -54.61
C GLY A 16 21.68 29.43 -53.54
N LYS A 17 21.25 28.23 -53.86
CA LYS A 17 20.61 27.31 -52.97
C LYS A 17 21.62 26.61 -52.07
N GLU A 18 21.39 26.64 -50.80
CA GLU A 18 22.23 25.93 -49.84
C GLU A 18 21.70 24.51 -49.57
N HIS A 19 22.60 23.54 -49.59
CA HIS A 19 22.35 22.14 -49.23
C HIS A 19 23.17 21.81 -47.98
N LEU A 20 22.48 21.57 -46.87
CA LEU A 20 23.10 21.15 -45.62
C LEU A 20 23.30 19.63 -45.62
N PHE A 21 24.56 19.22 -45.48
CA PHE A 21 24.94 17.81 -45.26
C PHE A 21 25.38 17.64 -43.79
N ASN A 22 24.86 16.61 -43.18
CA ASN A 22 25.24 16.27 -41.81
C ASN A 22 25.48 14.73 -41.77
N ALA A 23 26.62 14.31 -41.26
CA ALA A 23 26.94 12.90 -41.04
C ALA A 23 26.36 12.34 -39.75
N LYS A 24 25.78 13.19 -38.88
CA LYS A 24 25.03 12.81 -37.71
C LYS A 24 23.54 13.08 -37.92
N PHE A 25 22.67 12.49 -37.09
CA PHE A 25 21.22 12.54 -37.18
C PHE A 25 20.62 13.94 -37.27
N SER A 26 20.51 14.47 -38.45
CA SER A 26 19.97 15.81 -38.72
C SER A 26 18.92 15.75 -39.84
N CYS A 27 17.85 16.49 -39.65
CA CYS A 27 16.78 16.60 -40.63
C CYS A 27 17.22 17.56 -41.78
N PRO A 28 17.21 17.11 -43.03
CA PRO A 28 17.60 17.98 -44.14
C PRO A 28 16.58 19.09 -44.45
N VAL A 29 15.35 18.98 -43.90
CA VAL A 29 14.27 19.96 -44.15
C VAL A 29 14.22 21.05 -43.08
N CYS A 30 14.30 20.72 -41.79
CA CYS A 30 14.11 21.68 -40.68
C CYS A 30 15.38 21.93 -39.87
N THR A 31 16.52 21.34 -40.28
CA THR A 31 17.82 21.45 -39.60
C THR A 31 17.88 20.95 -38.17
N TYR A 32 16.79 20.37 -37.66
CA TYR A 32 16.77 19.72 -36.34
C TYR A 32 17.81 18.59 -36.33
N SER A 33 18.68 18.59 -35.32
CA SER A 33 19.70 17.56 -35.16
C SER A 33 19.59 16.91 -33.77
N ILE A 34 19.65 15.58 -33.78
CA ILE A 34 19.67 14.78 -32.56
C ILE A 34 21.13 14.63 -32.11
N SER A 35 21.34 14.66 -30.77
CA SER A 35 22.63 14.29 -30.18
C SER A 35 22.98 12.82 -30.51
N GLU A 36 24.23 12.43 -30.33
CA GLU A 36 24.66 11.06 -30.54
C GLU A 36 23.82 10.10 -29.70
N LEU A 37 23.37 8.98 -30.31
CA LEU A 37 22.56 7.97 -29.62
C LEU A 37 23.46 7.14 -28.70
N GLU A 38 23.53 7.57 -27.45
CA GLU A 38 24.23 6.86 -26.37
C GLU A 38 23.23 6.12 -25.48
N PRO A 39 23.64 5.04 -24.78
CA PRO A 39 22.75 4.34 -23.84
C PRO A 39 22.12 5.24 -22.77
N ARG A 40 22.83 6.32 -22.36
CA ARG A 40 22.33 7.30 -21.37
C ARG A 40 21.11 8.07 -21.86
N LEU A 41 20.94 8.23 -23.17
CA LEU A 41 19.77 8.88 -23.78
C LEU A 41 18.47 8.10 -23.48
N PHE A 42 18.55 6.80 -23.29
CA PHE A 42 17.41 5.92 -23.02
C PHE A 42 17.17 5.67 -21.52
N SER A 43 17.89 6.34 -20.66
CA SER A 43 17.74 6.23 -19.21
C SER A 43 17.01 7.45 -18.63
N PHE A 44 15.85 7.23 -18.02
CA PHE A 44 15.12 8.28 -17.30
C PHE A 44 15.81 8.73 -16.01
N ASN A 45 16.85 8.01 -15.55
CA ASN A 45 17.70 8.38 -14.40
C ASN A 45 18.92 9.21 -14.83
N SER A 46 19.13 9.42 -16.14
CA SER A 46 20.20 10.26 -16.67
C SER A 46 19.63 11.61 -17.12
N PRO A 47 20.27 12.75 -16.79
CA PRO A 47 19.83 14.05 -17.28
C PRO A 47 19.75 14.16 -18.82
N MET A 48 20.52 13.34 -19.57
CA MET A 48 20.45 13.28 -21.03
C MET A 48 19.16 12.62 -21.54
N GLY A 49 18.66 11.63 -20.82
CA GLY A 49 17.50 10.84 -21.25
C GLY A 49 16.20 11.20 -20.55
N ALA A 50 16.28 11.80 -19.38
CA ALA A 50 15.12 12.20 -18.59
C ALA A 50 14.30 13.29 -19.28
N CYS A 51 12.99 13.24 -19.12
CA CYS A 51 12.13 14.36 -19.50
C CYS A 51 12.48 15.58 -18.66
N PRO A 52 12.81 16.74 -19.24
CA PRO A 52 13.24 17.93 -18.50
C PRO A 52 12.14 18.56 -17.65
N THR A 53 10.86 18.27 -17.95
CA THR A 53 9.72 18.83 -17.22
C THR A 53 9.44 18.09 -15.91
N CYS A 54 9.66 16.77 -15.87
CA CYS A 54 9.40 15.94 -14.70
C CYS A 54 10.64 15.22 -14.16
N ASP A 55 11.83 15.56 -14.64
CA ASP A 55 13.11 14.94 -14.23
C ASP A 55 13.10 13.40 -14.30
N GLY A 56 12.40 12.83 -15.29
CA GLY A 56 12.30 11.40 -15.48
C GLY A 56 11.31 10.68 -14.57
N ILE A 57 10.52 11.39 -13.75
CA ILE A 57 9.51 10.80 -12.86
C ILE A 57 8.30 10.27 -13.65
N GLY A 58 7.93 10.95 -14.75
CA GLY A 58 6.78 10.59 -15.59
C GLY A 58 5.45 11.16 -15.10
N SER A 59 5.37 11.56 -13.84
CA SER A 59 4.19 12.18 -13.24
C SER A 59 4.56 13.48 -12.53
N MET A 60 3.56 14.31 -12.32
CA MET A 60 3.70 15.59 -11.61
C MET A 60 2.61 15.71 -10.56
N ALA A 61 2.99 16.10 -9.36
CA ALA A 61 2.03 16.39 -8.32
C ALA A 61 1.48 17.81 -8.51
N PHE A 62 0.18 17.94 -8.49
CA PHE A 62 -0.54 19.21 -8.60
C PHE A 62 -1.55 19.35 -7.46
N PHE A 63 -1.96 20.57 -7.13
CA PHE A 63 -3.08 20.79 -6.23
C PHE A 63 -4.37 20.59 -6.99
N ASP A 64 -5.12 19.57 -6.59
CA ASP A 64 -6.33 19.15 -7.27
C ASP A 64 -7.49 20.09 -6.88
N PRO A 65 -8.14 20.76 -7.84
CA PRO A 65 -9.29 21.60 -7.57
C PRO A 65 -10.40 20.91 -6.77
N GLU A 66 -10.66 19.61 -7.02
CA GLU A 66 -11.70 18.85 -6.35
C GLU A 66 -11.33 18.54 -4.89
N ARG A 67 -10.06 18.34 -4.60
CA ARG A 67 -9.57 18.18 -3.22
C ARG A 67 -9.46 19.51 -2.48
N VAL A 68 -9.13 20.60 -3.17
CA VAL A 68 -9.07 21.95 -2.60
C VAL A 68 -10.47 22.42 -2.21
N VAL A 69 -11.48 22.17 -3.04
CA VAL A 69 -12.89 22.46 -2.75
C VAL A 69 -13.52 21.22 -2.12
N ALA A 70 -13.21 20.97 -0.85
CA ALA A 70 -13.62 19.75 -0.16
C ALA A 70 -15.16 19.61 0.01
N PHE A 71 -15.88 20.73 0.05
CA PHE A 71 -17.33 20.74 0.29
C PHE A 71 -18.06 21.70 -0.66
N PRO A 72 -18.24 21.34 -1.95
CA PRO A 72 -18.81 22.24 -2.95
C PRO A 72 -20.25 22.66 -2.66
N SER A 73 -20.99 21.87 -1.87
CA SER A 73 -22.35 22.21 -1.42
C SER A 73 -22.41 23.27 -0.30
N LEU A 74 -21.25 23.57 0.33
CA LEU A 74 -21.15 24.64 1.31
C LEU A 74 -20.78 25.98 0.64
N SER A 75 -21.04 27.07 1.34
CA SER A 75 -20.58 28.40 0.93
C SER A 75 -19.08 28.58 1.30
N LEU A 76 -18.43 29.55 0.67
CA LEU A 76 -17.06 29.94 1.04
C LEU A 76 -16.97 30.36 2.52
N ALA A 77 -17.98 31.07 3.00
CA ALA A 77 -18.06 31.51 4.39
C ALA A 77 -18.22 30.34 5.37
N SER A 78 -18.88 29.25 4.96
CA SER A 78 -19.15 28.05 5.75
C SER A 78 -18.05 26.98 5.64
N GLY A 79 -17.04 27.19 4.79
CA GLY A 79 -15.88 26.32 4.68
C GLY A 79 -15.89 25.37 3.50
N ALA A 80 -16.44 25.76 2.34
CA ALA A 80 -16.29 25.01 1.09
C ALA A 80 -14.81 24.69 0.80
N ILE A 81 -13.92 25.64 1.13
CA ILE A 81 -12.47 25.48 1.03
C ILE A 81 -11.86 25.65 2.43
N LYS A 82 -11.29 24.57 2.96
CA LYS A 82 -10.74 24.52 4.31
C LYS A 82 -9.61 25.53 4.49
N GLY A 83 -9.68 26.31 5.58
CA GLY A 83 -8.67 27.35 5.89
C GLY A 83 -8.88 28.66 5.13
N TRP A 84 -9.89 28.77 4.27
CA TRP A 84 -10.35 29.97 3.55
C TRP A 84 -11.80 30.35 3.95
N ASP A 85 -12.12 30.17 5.20
CA ASP A 85 -13.44 30.43 5.79
C ASP A 85 -13.34 31.45 6.93
N ARG A 86 -14.45 31.76 7.57
CA ARG A 86 -14.56 32.73 8.67
C ARG A 86 -13.61 32.47 9.84
N ARG A 87 -13.11 31.26 10.00
CA ARG A 87 -12.14 30.91 11.06
C ARG A 87 -10.74 31.47 10.79
N ASN A 88 -10.46 31.80 9.53
CA ASN A 88 -9.20 32.45 9.14
C ASN A 88 -9.49 33.88 8.64
N GLY A 89 -9.43 34.85 9.54
CA GLY A 89 -9.81 36.23 9.27
C GLY A 89 -9.05 36.87 8.12
N PHE A 90 -7.77 36.50 7.94
CA PHE A 90 -6.95 37.07 6.86
C PHE A 90 -7.45 36.58 5.48
N TYR A 91 -7.52 35.30 5.26
CA TYR A 91 -7.97 34.76 3.96
C TYR A 91 -9.43 35.07 3.71
N PHE A 92 -10.27 35.04 4.75
CA PHE A 92 -11.68 35.37 4.60
C PHE A 92 -11.90 36.81 4.15
N SER A 93 -11.15 37.76 4.69
CA SER A 93 -11.23 39.20 4.24
C SER A 93 -10.81 39.37 2.77
N MET A 94 -9.91 38.53 2.27
CA MET A 94 -9.58 38.50 0.84
C MET A 94 -10.77 38.00 0.01
N LEU A 95 -11.44 36.93 0.43
CA LEU A 95 -12.62 36.41 -0.26
C LEU A 95 -13.78 37.42 -0.25
N GLU A 96 -14.00 38.14 0.85
CA GLU A 96 -15.00 39.24 0.92
C GLU A 96 -14.68 40.35 -0.08
N SER A 97 -13.41 40.71 -0.23
CA SER A 97 -12.96 41.73 -1.19
C SER A 97 -13.19 41.25 -2.63
N LEU A 98 -12.92 39.99 -2.93
CA LEU A 98 -13.20 39.36 -4.22
C LEU A 98 -14.71 39.32 -4.52
N ALA A 99 -15.53 38.85 -3.55
CA ALA A 99 -16.97 38.78 -3.70
C ALA A 99 -17.56 40.15 -4.01
N LYS A 100 -17.04 41.20 -3.35
CA LYS A 100 -17.45 42.60 -3.64
C LYS A 100 -17.02 43.07 -5.01
N HIS A 101 -15.83 42.73 -5.47
CA HIS A 101 -15.30 43.13 -6.76
C HIS A 101 -16.03 42.49 -7.93
N TYR A 102 -16.20 41.16 -7.86
CA TYR A 102 -16.86 40.36 -8.91
C TYR A 102 -18.34 40.20 -8.73
N GLN A 103 -18.95 40.82 -7.69
CA GLN A 103 -20.39 40.81 -7.41
C GLN A 103 -21.01 39.43 -7.29
N PHE A 104 -20.32 38.49 -6.61
CA PHE A 104 -20.90 37.20 -6.26
C PHE A 104 -21.22 37.09 -4.77
N ASP A 105 -22.19 36.23 -4.42
CA ASP A 105 -22.61 35.99 -3.05
C ASP A 105 -21.66 34.98 -2.37
N ILE A 106 -20.95 35.40 -1.32
CA ILE A 106 -20.04 34.56 -0.56
C ILE A 106 -20.76 33.50 0.30
N GLU A 107 -22.06 33.71 0.55
CA GLU A 107 -22.90 32.75 1.29
C GLU A 107 -23.59 31.74 0.35
N ALA A 108 -23.50 31.90 -0.96
CA ALA A 108 -23.97 30.91 -1.91
C ALA A 108 -23.09 29.64 -1.90
N PRO A 109 -23.68 28.44 -2.09
CA PRO A 109 -22.91 27.21 -2.30
C PRO A 109 -21.89 27.39 -3.42
N TYR A 110 -20.65 26.87 -3.20
CA TYR A 110 -19.57 27.01 -4.19
C TYR A 110 -19.98 26.48 -5.58
N GLU A 111 -20.66 25.33 -5.62
CA GLU A 111 -21.15 24.71 -6.87
C GLU A 111 -22.12 25.59 -7.67
N LYS A 112 -22.80 26.54 -7.02
CA LYS A 112 -23.72 27.48 -7.66
C LYS A 112 -23.09 28.79 -8.13
N LEU A 113 -21.79 28.99 -7.80
CA LEU A 113 -21.05 30.14 -8.31
C LEU A 113 -20.80 29.98 -9.81
N ALA A 114 -20.84 31.10 -10.54
CA ALA A 114 -20.55 31.06 -11.97
C ALA A 114 -19.11 30.53 -12.24
N PRO A 115 -18.89 29.75 -13.31
CA PRO A 115 -17.60 29.14 -13.61
C PRO A 115 -16.42 30.13 -13.64
N ILE A 116 -16.68 31.38 -14.06
CA ILE A 116 -15.68 32.44 -14.08
C ILE A 116 -15.23 32.81 -12.65
N HIS A 117 -16.15 32.88 -11.69
CA HIS A 117 -15.84 33.16 -10.29
C HIS A 117 -15.06 32.01 -9.64
N GLN A 118 -15.48 30.76 -9.92
CA GLN A 118 -14.76 29.55 -9.47
C GLN A 118 -13.32 29.55 -10.00
N LYS A 119 -13.12 29.89 -11.29
CA LYS A 119 -11.79 29.97 -11.90
C LYS A 119 -10.92 31.06 -11.27
N VAL A 120 -11.48 32.25 -11.02
CA VAL A 120 -10.73 33.34 -10.35
C VAL A 120 -10.35 32.93 -8.92
N LEU A 121 -11.26 32.33 -8.18
CA LEU A 121 -10.98 31.85 -6.82
C LEU A 121 -9.83 30.85 -6.78
N LEU A 122 -9.86 29.86 -7.68
CA LEU A 122 -8.84 28.80 -7.67
C LEU A 122 -7.51 29.23 -8.28
N HIS A 123 -7.53 29.97 -9.40
CA HIS A 123 -6.33 30.24 -10.21
C HIS A 123 -5.88 31.70 -10.24
N GLY A 124 -6.66 32.61 -9.62
CA GLY A 124 -6.28 34.02 -9.51
C GLY A 124 -6.92 34.92 -10.58
N SER A 125 -6.70 36.24 -10.39
CA SER A 125 -7.26 37.30 -11.27
C SER A 125 -6.35 37.66 -12.48
N GLY A 126 -5.22 36.90 -12.66
CA GLY A 126 -4.23 37.29 -13.68
C GLY A 126 -3.59 38.62 -13.37
N GLU A 127 -3.61 39.55 -14.32
CA GLU A 127 -3.05 40.91 -14.15
C GLU A 127 -4.05 41.92 -13.55
N GLU A 128 -5.30 41.53 -13.36
CA GLU A 128 -6.35 42.41 -12.84
C GLU A 128 -6.09 42.74 -11.36
N GLU A 129 -5.90 44.06 -11.06
CA GLU A 129 -5.70 44.54 -9.71
C GLU A 129 -7.02 44.69 -8.94
N ILE A 130 -7.10 44.05 -7.80
CA ILE A 130 -8.25 44.08 -6.90
C ILE A 130 -7.90 44.84 -5.63
N LYS A 131 -8.85 45.63 -5.14
CA LYS A 131 -8.69 46.36 -3.89
C LYS A 131 -9.02 45.47 -2.71
N PHE A 132 -8.01 44.98 -2.02
CA PHE A 132 -8.18 44.17 -0.80
C PHE A 132 -8.19 45.05 0.44
N SER A 133 -9.00 44.65 1.41
CA SER A 133 -9.10 45.32 2.73
C SER A 133 -8.74 44.28 3.81
N TYR A 134 -7.61 44.51 4.48
CA TYR A 134 -7.12 43.62 5.54
C TYR A 134 -7.34 44.24 6.92
N THR A 135 -7.68 43.42 7.89
CA THR A 135 -7.60 43.81 9.32
C THR A 135 -6.31 43.27 9.89
N MET A 136 -5.46 44.14 10.42
CA MET A 136 -4.18 43.73 11.02
C MET A 136 -4.44 43.02 12.35
N GLU A 137 -4.06 41.75 12.47
CA GLU A 137 -4.24 40.95 13.69
C GLU A 137 -3.09 41.10 14.69
N PHE A 138 -1.88 41.51 14.25
CA PHE A 138 -0.67 41.61 15.07
C PHE A 138 0.08 42.91 14.88
N GLY A 139 0.78 43.34 15.93
CA GLY A 139 1.67 44.50 15.92
C GLY A 139 1.04 45.81 16.39
N ALA A 140 1.81 46.91 16.29
CA ALA A 140 1.40 48.29 16.76
C ALA A 140 0.16 48.84 16.02
N SER A 141 -0.32 48.18 14.99
CA SER A 141 -1.50 48.56 14.19
C SER A 141 -2.63 47.55 14.29
N GLN A 142 -2.69 46.74 15.32
CA GLN A 142 -3.77 45.74 15.55
C GLN A 142 -5.15 46.39 15.48
N GLY A 143 -6.05 45.84 14.69
CA GLY A 143 -7.41 46.37 14.48
C GLY A 143 -7.53 47.47 13.42
N LYS A 144 -6.44 47.98 12.82
CA LYS A 144 -6.51 48.95 11.70
C LYS A 144 -6.80 48.24 10.38
N LYS A 145 -7.78 48.75 9.61
CA LYS A 145 -8.04 48.32 8.24
C LYS A 145 -7.03 48.99 7.29
N VAL A 146 -6.26 48.17 6.62
CA VAL A 146 -5.33 48.56 5.57
C VAL A 146 -5.86 48.12 4.23
N SER A 147 -5.86 49.01 3.24
CA SER A 147 -6.29 48.67 1.89
C SER A 147 -5.12 48.73 0.92
N LYS A 148 -4.93 47.66 0.15
CA LYS A 148 -3.92 47.58 -0.91
C LYS A 148 -4.58 47.08 -2.21
N LYS A 149 -4.07 47.58 -3.35
CA LYS A 149 -4.42 47.04 -4.67
C LYS A 149 -3.30 46.14 -5.15
N HIS A 150 -3.67 44.91 -5.53
CA HIS A 150 -2.79 43.95 -6.18
C HIS A 150 -3.63 42.88 -6.86
N PRO A 151 -3.06 42.09 -7.80
CA PRO A 151 -3.75 40.92 -8.35
C PRO A 151 -3.98 39.88 -7.25
N PHE A 152 -5.05 39.10 -7.43
CA PHE A 152 -5.30 37.93 -6.59
C PHE A 152 -4.47 36.76 -7.08
N GLU A 153 -3.64 36.19 -6.24
CA GLU A 153 -2.76 35.06 -6.57
C GLU A 153 -3.56 33.81 -6.96
N GLY A 154 -4.73 33.58 -6.37
CA GLY A 154 -5.47 32.33 -6.46
C GLY A 154 -5.15 31.38 -5.30
N ILE A 155 -6.11 30.54 -4.95
CA ILE A 155 -5.99 29.59 -3.83
C ILE A 155 -4.96 28.51 -4.15
N ILE A 156 -5.00 27.91 -5.35
CA ILE A 156 -4.06 26.86 -5.78
C ILE A 156 -2.62 27.39 -5.88
N PRO A 157 -2.33 28.51 -6.55
CA PRO A 157 -1.00 29.13 -6.55
C PRO A 157 -0.49 29.46 -5.14
N ASN A 158 -1.37 30.00 -4.27
CA ASN A 158 -1.03 30.25 -2.86
C ASN A 158 -0.62 28.98 -2.12
N MET A 159 -1.42 27.90 -2.24
CA MET A 159 -1.10 26.60 -1.64
C MET A 159 0.21 26.04 -2.20
N THR A 160 0.45 26.17 -3.51
CA THR A 160 1.67 25.73 -4.19
C THR A 160 2.90 26.45 -3.63
N ARG A 161 2.83 27.76 -3.52
CA ARG A 161 3.90 28.58 -2.96
C ARG A 161 4.17 28.21 -1.50
N ARG A 162 3.12 28.14 -0.66
CA ARG A 162 3.24 27.76 0.75
C ARG A 162 3.84 26.36 0.93
N TYR A 163 3.48 25.39 0.10
CA TYR A 163 4.04 24.05 0.14
C TYR A 163 5.55 24.04 -0.12
N ARG A 164 6.03 24.91 -1.03
CA ARG A 164 7.45 25.04 -1.36
C ARG A 164 8.24 25.78 -0.29
N GLU A 165 7.67 26.86 0.24
CA GLU A 165 8.36 27.81 1.12
C GLU A 165 8.30 27.43 2.61
N THR A 166 7.42 26.52 3.03
CA THR A 166 7.26 26.18 4.45
C THR A 166 8.42 25.31 4.96
N ASP A 167 8.99 25.70 6.11
CA ASP A 167 9.93 24.86 6.85
C ASP A 167 9.24 23.88 7.80
N SER A 168 7.94 24.06 8.04
CA SER A 168 7.15 23.20 8.92
C SER A 168 6.73 21.91 8.22
N ALA A 169 7.22 20.77 8.70
CA ALA A 169 6.80 19.45 8.21
C ALA A 169 5.29 19.22 8.36
N VAL A 170 4.69 19.72 9.45
CA VAL A 170 3.25 19.58 9.71
C VAL A 170 2.42 20.34 8.69
N VAL A 171 2.80 21.58 8.37
CA VAL A 171 2.11 22.39 7.34
C VAL A 171 2.27 21.77 5.96
N ARG A 172 3.46 21.23 5.65
CA ARG A 172 3.72 20.56 4.37
C ARG A 172 2.87 19.29 4.25
N GLU A 173 2.74 18.50 5.32
CA GLU A 173 1.92 17.30 5.35
C GLU A 173 0.41 17.63 5.21
N ASP A 174 -0.06 18.69 5.87
CA ASP A 174 -1.46 19.11 5.74
C ASP A 174 -1.78 19.60 4.32
N LEU A 175 -0.89 20.37 3.70
CA LEU A 175 -1.03 20.81 2.31
C LEU A 175 -0.90 19.65 1.31
N ALA A 176 -0.11 18.64 1.60
CA ALA A 176 0.06 17.46 0.74
C ALA A 176 -1.25 16.69 0.49
N ARG A 177 -2.21 16.76 1.41
CA ARG A 177 -3.54 16.10 1.29
C ARG A 177 -4.38 16.64 0.14
N TYR A 178 -4.13 17.87 -0.29
CA TYR A 178 -4.83 18.51 -1.39
C TYR A 178 -4.16 18.29 -2.74
N ARG A 179 -3.06 17.51 -2.76
CA ARG A 179 -2.33 17.20 -3.99
C ARG A 179 -2.79 15.87 -4.57
N ASN A 180 -2.78 15.80 -5.88
CA ASN A 180 -2.98 14.59 -6.67
C ASN A 180 -1.85 14.44 -7.67
N MET A 181 -1.72 13.25 -8.28
CA MET A 181 -0.71 12.96 -9.28
C MET A 181 -1.36 12.90 -10.66
N GLN A 182 -0.72 13.53 -11.64
CA GLN A 182 -1.12 13.42 -13.05
C GLN A 182 0.08 13.06 -13.90
N ALA A 183 -0.16 12.45 -15.06
CA ALA A 183 0.90 12.22 -16.04
C ALA A 183 1.56 13.55 -16.42
N CYS A 184 2.86 13.56 -16.57
CA CYS A 184 3.60 14.75 -17.01
C CYS A 184 3.03 15.22 -18.35
N THR A 185 2.72 16.51 -18.46
CA THR A 185 2.10 17.10 -19.67
C THR A 185 2.99 17.05 -20.89
N ASP A 186 4.32 17.01 -20.73
CA ASP A 186 5.28 16.92 -21.84
C ASP A 186 5.53 15.47 -22.24
N CYS A 187 5.94 14.61 -21.33
CA CYS A 187 6.29 13.22 -21.68
C CYS A 187 5.09 12.26 -21.62
N GLN A 188 3.93 12.67 -21.12
CA GLN A 188 2.72 11.86 -21.01
C GLN A 188 2.97 10.50 -20.31
N GLY A 189 3.80 10.51 -19.26
CA GLY A 189 4.15 9.32 -18.49
C GLY A 189 5.35 8.52 -18.97
N THR A 190 5.90 8.79 -20.17
CA THR A 190 7.02 8.00 -20.73
C THR A 190 8.36 8.19 -20.02
N ARG A 191 8.49 9.19 -19.14
CA ARG A 191 9.68 9.55 -18.37
C ARG A 191 10.87 10.09 -19.19
N LEU A 192 10.86 9.89 -20.49
CA LEU A 192 11.98 10.15 -21.38
C LEU A 192 11.85 11.49 -22.11
N ASN A 193 12.99 12.03 -22.54
CA ASN A 193 13.05 13.19 -23.40
C ASN A 193 12.45 12.90 -24.79
N ARG A 194 12.33 13.94 -25.62
CA ARG A 194 11.68 13.86 -26.92
C ARG A 194 12.44 12.94 -27.89
N GLU A 195 13.76 12.98 -27.90
CA GLU A 195 14.61 12.20 -28.79
C GLU A 195 14.48 10.71 -28.50
N ALA A 196 14.63 10.31 -27.24
CA ALA A 196 14.55 8.91 -26.83
C ALA A 196 13.19 8.28 -27.13
N ARG A 197 12.12 9.04 -27.04
CA ARG A 197 10.74 8.56 -27.31
C ARG A 197 10.53 8.16 -28.78
N HIS A 198 11.32 8.69 -29.71
CA HIS A 198 11.14 8.46 -31.17
C HIS A 198 12.06 7.41 -31.72
N VAL A 199 13.02 6.90 -30.94
CA VAL A 199 13.89 5.78 -31.39
C VAL A 199 13.16 4.47 -31.21
N ARG A 200 13.07 3.67 -32.29
CA ARG A 200 12.35 2.40 -32.31
C ARG A 200 13.26 1.26 -32.74
N ILE A 201 13.03 0.06 -32.20
CA ILE A 201 13.68 -1.19 -32.55
C ILE A 201 12.65 -2.13 -33.20
N GLY A 202 13.05 -2.82 -34.26
CA GLY A 202 12.17 -3.68 -35.07
C GLY A 202 11.77 -3.01 -36.38
N GLU A 203 10.99 -3.72 -37.18
CA GLU A 203 10.55 -3.27 -38.51
C GLU A 203 9.02 -3.24 -38.61
N GLY A 204 8.48 -2.28 -39.36
CA GLY A 204 7.06 -2.16 -39.63
C GLY A 204 6.20 -2.08 -38.38
N ALA A 205 5.15 -2.88 -38.27
CA ALA A 205 4.21 -2.91 -37.16
C ALA A 205 4.80 -3.45 -35.83
N GLN A 206 5.94 -4.12 -35.90
CA GLN A 206 6.65 -4.64 -34.74
C GLN A 206 7.63 -3.62 -34.14
N ALA A 207 7.85 -2.48 -34.77
CA ALA A 207 8.77 -1.47 -34.26
C ALA A 207 8.23 -0.85 -32.95
N ARG A 208 9.03 -0.94 -31.89
CA ARG A 208 8.69 -0.44 -30.53
C ARG A 208 9.75 0.52 -30.03
N ALA A 209 9.30 1.58 -29.35
CA ALA A 209 10.17 2.42 -28.55
C ALA A 209 10.41 1.79 -27.17
N ILE A 210 11.48 2.19 -26.48
CA ILE A 210 11.84 1.62 -25.18
C ILE A 210 10.73 1.78 -24.13
N TYR A 211 10.03 2.90 -24.11
CA TYR A 211 8.93 3.13 -23.17
C TYR A 211 7.72 2.22 -23.48
N GLU A 212 7.44 1.93 -24.76
CA GLU A 212 6.38 1.00 -25.16
C GLU A 212 6.67 -0.42 -24.66
N ILE A 213 7.95 -0.84 -24.75
CA ILE A 213 8.41 -2.14 -24.22
C ILE A 213 8.37 -2.16 -22.69
N SER A 214 8.72 -1.05 -22.05
CA SER A 214 8.67 -0.96 -20.58
C SER A 214 7.25 -0.97 -20.03
N HIS A 215 6.28 -0.52 -20.81
CA HIS A 215 4.88 -0.40 -20.40
C HIS A 215 4.06 -1.69 -20.57
N ILE A 216 4.44 -2.56 -21.53
CA ILE A 216 3.79 -3.86 -21.68
C ILE A 216 4.21 -4.82 -20.56
N THR A 217 3.43 -5.89 -20.36
CA THR A 217 3.71 -6.89 -19.33
C THR A 217 5.04 -7.62 -19.59
N LEU A 218 5.65 -8.17 -18.53
CA LEU A 218 6.88 -8.97 -18.66
C LEU A 218 6.67 -10.19 -19.57
N GLY A 219 5.46 -10.78 -19.53
CA GLY A 219 5.11 -11.86 -20.46
C GLY A 219 5.10 -11.44 -21.91
N GLU A 220 4.46 -10.30 -22.22
CA GLU A 220 4.45 -9.72 -23.57
C GLU A 220 5.84 -9.24 -24.01
N SER A 221 6.62 -8.65 -23.08
CA SER A 221 8.00 -8.25 -23.35
C SER A 221 8.87 -9.45 -23.74
N GLN A 222 8.72 -10.59 -23.06
CA GLN A 222 9.42 -11.82 -23.40
C GLN A 222 9.05 -12.31 -24.81
N GLN A 223 7.75 -12.32 -25.14
CA GLN A 223 7.28 -12.70 -26.46
C GLN A 223 7.81 -11.76 -27.55
N TYR A 224 7.84 -10.45 -27.28
CA TYR A 224 8.39 -9.46 -28.20
C TYR A 224 9.86 -9.74 -28.51
N PHE A 225 10.71 -9.95 -27.49
CA PHE A 225 12.13 -10.22 -27.72
C PHE A 225 12.39 -11.58 -28.34
N GLN A 226 11.57 -12.60 -28.09
CA GLN A 226 11.66 -13.91 -28.76
C GLN A 226 11.28 -13.83 -30.23
N GLY A 227 10.36 -12.96 -30.60
CA GLY A 227 9.92 -12.74 -31.97
C GLY A 227 10.72 -11.68 -32.74
N LEU A 228 11.65 -10.99 -32.08
CA LEU A 228 12.42 -9.90 -32.72
C LEU A 228 13.42 -10.45 -33.71
N THR A 229 13.22 -10.14 -34.98
CA THR A 229 14.13 -10.48 -36.06
C THR A 229 14.88 -9.25 -36.56
N MET A 230 16.19 -9.37 -36.72
CA MET A 230 17.04 -8.32 -37.26
C MET A 230 17.91 -8.89 -38.39
N HIS A 231 18.37 -8.02 -39.29
CA HIS A 231 19.12 -8.43 -40.49
C HIS A 231 20.51 -7.79 -40.56
N GLY A 232 21.44 -8.47 -41.22
CA GLY A 232 22.81 -7.98 -41.47
C GLY A 232 23.65 -7.88 -40.19
N ALA A 233 24.57 -6.93 -40.13
CA ALA A 233 25.46 -6.72 -38.98
C ALA A 233 24.72 -6.42 -37.68
N LYS A 234 23.50 -5.90 -37.72
CA LYS A 234 22.65 -5.68 -36.54
C LYS A 234 22.22 -7.00 -35.93
N ALA A 235 22.03 -8.06 -36.68
CA ALA A 235 21.62 -9.37 -36.16
C ALA A 235 22.69 -9.99 -35.25
N GLU A 236 23.97 -9.88 -35.62
CA GLU A 236 25.08 -10.42 -34.81
C GLU A 236 25.20 -9.77 -33.44
N ILE A 237 24.95 -8.45 -33.36
CA ILE A 237 24.96 -7.70 -32.10
C ILE A 237 23.70 -8.01 -31.28
N ALA A 238 22.54 -7.97 -31.96
CA ALA A 238 21.23 -8.16 -31.33
C ALA A 238 21.09 -9.55 -30.71
N ASP A 239 21.57 -10.61 -31.36
CA ASP A 239 21.38 -11.99 -30.92
C ASP A 239 21.92 -12.24 -29.50
N LYS A 240 23.08 -11.71 -29.15
CA LYS A 240 23.66 -11.83 -27.81
C LYS A 240 22.87 -11.05 -26.77
N VAL A 241 22.52 -9.81 -27.09
CA VAL A 241 21.78 -8.92 -26.14
C VAL A 241 20.37 -9.42 -25.92
N VAL A 242 19.68 -9.83 -27.01
CA VAL A 242 18.30 -10.35 -26.93
C VAL A 242 18.24 -11.65 -26.13
N ARG A 243 19.22 -12.55 -26.26
CA ARG A 243 19.29 -13.77 -25.44
C ARG A 243 19.37 -13.45 -23.96
N GLU A 244 20.24 -12.51 -23.56
CA GLU A 244 20.36 -12.08 -22.16
C GLU A 244 19.08 -11.45 -21.64
N ILE A 245 18.43 -10.58 -22.43
CA ILE A 245 17.17 -9.96 -22.04
C ILE A 245 16.08 -11.03 -21.90
N ALA A 246 15.94 -11.92 -22.87
CA ALA A 246 14.95 -12.99 -22.86
C ALA A 246 15.13 -13.94 -21.67
N LEU A 247 16.39 -14.26 -21.31
CA LEU A 247 16.69 -15.09 -20.15
C LEU A 247 16.26 -14.42 -18.83
N ARG A 248 16.58 -13.13 -18.65
CA ARG A 248 16.18 -12.37 -17.47
C ARG A 248 14.67 -12.19 -17.36
N LEU A 249 13.99 -11.91 -18.47
CA LEU A 249 12.53 -11.86 -18.53
C LEU A 249 11.91 -13.22 -18.22
N LYS A 250 12.53 -14.32 -18.70
CA LYS A 250 12.09 -15.67 -18.36
C LYS A 250 12.12 -15.91 -16.85
N PHE A 251 13.20 -15.55 -16.17
CA PHE A 251 13.27 -15.71 -14.69
C PHE A 251 12.19 -14.92 -13.96
N LEU A 252 11.92 -13.68 -14.37
CA LEU A 252 10.84 -12.89 -13.81
C LEU A 252 9.46 -13.55 -14.03
N ASN A 253 9.26 -14.13 -15.21
CA ASN A 253 8.01 -14.84 -15.54
C ASN A 253 7.88 -16.17 -14.78
N ASP A 254 8.99 -16.90 -14.61
CA ASP A 254 9.02 -18.19 -13.90
C ASP A 254 8.69 -18.04 -12.41
N VAL A 255 9.02 -16.89 -11.80
CA VAL A 255 8.61 -16.57 -10.41
C VAL A 255 7.20 -15.98 -10.30
N GLY A 256 6.40 -16.02 -11.37
CA GLY A 256 5.00 -15.59 -11.35
C GLY A 256 4.77 -14.08 -11.46
N LEU A 257 5.72 -13.32 -12.02
CA LEU A 257 5.62 -11.86 -12.20
C LEU A 257 5.23 -11.43 -13.61
N ASN A 258 4.72 -12.35 -14.43
CA ASN A 258 4.43 -12.13 -15.85
C ASN A 258 3.44 -10.99 -16.14
N TYR A 259 2.64 -10.59 -15.16
CA TYR A 259 1.64 -9.52 -15.26
C TYR A 259 2.19 -8.13 -14.94
N LEU A 260 3.36 -8.01 -14.31
CA LEU A 260 4.01 -6.73 -14.04
C LEU A 260 4.56 -6.10 -15.32
N SER A 261 4.74 -4.79 -15.31
CA SER A 261 5.48 -4.04 -16.32
C SER A 261 6.82 -3.53 -15.78
N LEU A 262 7.79 -3.28 -16.66
CA LEU A 262 9.12 -2.79 -16.27
C LEU A 262 9.09 -1.34 -15.75
N ASP A 263 8.09 -0.55 -16.10
CA ASP A 263 7.93 0.84 -15.69
C ASP A 263 7.15 0.99 -14.36
N ARG A 264 6.67 -0.11 -13.79
CA ARG A 264 5.94 -0.07 -12.52
C ARG A 264 6.82 0.45 -11.39
N SER A 265 6.32 1.42 -10.67
CA SER A 265 7.03 2.06 -9.55
C SER A 265 7.19 1.11 -8.37
N ALA A 266 8.38 1.10 -7.76
CA ALA A 266 8.73 0.19 -6.66
C ALA A 266 7.87 0.38 -5.40
N ASP A 267 7.37 1.57 -5.15
CA ASP A 267 6.48 1.90 -4.03
C ASP A 267 5.06 1.31 -4.18
N THR A 268 4.69 0.89 -5.40
CA THR A 268 3.41 0.22 -5.69
C THR A 268 3.49 -1.31 -5.63
N LEU A 269 4.70 -1.86 -5.43
CA LEU A 269 4.91 -3.30 -5.35
C LEU A 269 4.52 -3.84 -3.97
N SER A 270 3.86 -4.98 -3.95
CA SER A 270 3.65 -5.73 -2.71
C SER A 270 4.97 -6.31 -2.18
N GLY A 271 4.99 -6.68 -0.89
CA GLY A 271 6.15 -7.33 -0.27
C GLY A 271 6.58 -8.60 -1.03
N GLY A 272 5.62 -9.45 -1.38
CA GLY A 272 5.88 -10.67 -2.13
C GLY A 272 6.38 -10.42 -3.56
N GLU A 273 5.85 -9.42 -4.27
CA GLU A 273 6.35 -9.02 -5.59
C GLU A 273 7.81 -8.56 -5.53
N SER A 274 8.14 -7.70 -4.54
CA SER A 274 9.51 -7.21 -4.32
C SER A 274 10.47 -8.35 -4.00
N GLN A 275 10.07 -9.31 -3.19
CA GLN A 275 10.87 -10.48 -2.84
C GLN A 275 11.13 -11.36 -4.06
N ARG A 276 10.10 -11.62 -4.89
CA ARG A 276 10.25 -12.40 -6.13
C ARG A 276 11.12 -11.72 -7.18
N ILE A 277 11.07 -10.39 -7.29
CA ILE A 277 12.01 -9.63 -8.16
C ILE A 277 13.46 -9.86 -7.70
N ARG A 278 13.72 -9.80 -6.39
CA ARG A 278 15.06 -10.08 -5.86
C ARG A 278 15.48 -11.52 -6.14
N LEU A 279 14.59 -12.48 -5.93
CA LEU A 279 14.84 -13.89 -6.24
C LEU A 279 15.18 -14.09 -7.72
N ALA A 280 14.38 -13.54 -8.63
CA ALA A 280 14.63 -13.63 -10.08
C ALA A 280 15.97 -13.02 -10.48
N SER A 281 16.36 -11.91 -9.87
CA SER A 281 17.66 -11.26 -10.06
C SER A 281 18.83 -12.17 -9.63
N GLN A 282 18.68 -12.89 -8.52
CA GLN A 282 19.71 -13.83 -8.04
C GLN A 282 19.81 -15.09 -8.89
N ILE A 283 18.68 -15.65 -9.30
CA ILE A 283 18.63 -16.82 -10.20
C ILE A 283 19.33 -16.49 -11.52
N GLY A 284 19.08 -15.30 -12.06
CA GLY A 284 19.68 -14.83 -13.32
C GLY A 284 21.21 -14.71 -13.30
N SER A 285 21.84 -14.77 -12.10
CA SER A 285 23.29 -14.76 -11.98
C SER A 285 23.96 -16.10 -12.37
N GLY A 286 23.21 -17.21 -12.46
CA GLY A 286 23.70 -18.54 -12.80
C GLY A 286 24.72 -19.10 -11.80
N LEU A 287 24.75 -18.59 -10.57
CA LEU A 287 25.67 -19.02 -9.52
C LEU A 287 25.35 -20.45 -9.07
N THR A 288 26.39 -21.25 -8.87
CA THR A 288 26.32 -22.61 -8.31
C THR A 288 27.09 -22.66 -7.01
N GLY A 289 26.69 -23.57 -6.08
CA GLY A 289 27.33 -23.71 -4.77
C GLY A 289 26.95 -22.57 -3.80
N VAL A 290 25.84 -21.88 -4.04
CA VAL A 290 25.32 -20.80 -3.22
C VAL A 290 24.23 -21.32 -2.29
N MET A 291 24.11 -20.75 -1.10
CA MET A 291 22.97 -20.97 -0.21
C MET A 291 21.96 -19.82 -0.37
N TYR A 292 20.77 -20.16 -0.79
CA TYR A 292 19.62 -19.25 -0.82
C TYR A 292 18.77 -19.41 0.43
N VAL A 293 18.48 -18.30 1.11
CA VAL A 293 17.60 -18.27 2.28
C VAL A 293 16.40 -17.40 1.93
N LEU A 294 15.22 -17.99 1.97
CA LEU A 294 13.95 -17.37 1.55
C LEU A 294 12.97 -17.42 2.72
N ASP A 295 12.34 -16.28 2.99
CA ASP A 295 11.32 -16.16 4.03
C ASP A 295 9.95 -15.97 3.38
N GLU A 296 9.09 -16.98 3.50
CA GLU A 296 7.72 -17.02 2.98
C GLU A 296 7.59 -16.56 1.50
N PRO A 297 8.32 -17.15 0.55
CA PRO A 297 8.29 -16.69 -0.85
C PRO A 297 6.96 -16.93 -1.56
N SER A 298 6.06 -17.77 -1.01
CA SER A 298 4.72 -18.05 -1.53
C SER A 298 3.68 -16.98 -1.19
N ILE A 299 4.04 -15.96 -0.37
CA ILE A 299 3.09 -14.93 0.08
C ILE A 299 2.36 -14.25 -1.10
N GLY A 300 1.02 -14.20 -1.00
CA GLY A 300 0.14 -13.54 -1.98
C GLY A 300 0.11 -14.23 -3.34
N LEU A 301 0.57 -15.49 -3.42
CA LEU A 301 0.48 -16.29 -4.64
C LEU A 301 -0.80 -17.12 -4.68
N HIS A 302 -1.41 -17.13 -5.86
CA HIS A 302 -2.37 -18.18 -6.20
C HIS A 302 -1.65 -19.52 -6.39
N GLN A 303 -2.31 -20.66 -6.08
CA GLN A 303 -1.70 -21.99 -6.17
C GLN A 303 -1.02 -22.27 -7.51
N ARG A 304 -1.61 -21.83 -8.63
CA ARG A 304 -1.00 -21.92 -9.97
C ARG A 304 0.36 -21.26 -10.07
N ASP A 305 0.51 -20.09 -9.44
CA ASP A 305 1.76 -19.33 -9.49
C ASP A 305 2.75 -19.90 -8.46
N ASN A 306 2.25 -20.49 -7.36
CA ASN A 306 3.04 -21.22 -6.39
C ASN A 306 3.69 -22.47 -7.01
N ASP A 307 2.96 -23.25 -7.83
CA ASP A 307 3.52 -24.38 -8.56
C ASP A 307 4.72 -23.99 -9.44
N ARG A 308 4.67 -22.81 -10.09
CA ARG A 308 5.79 -22.28 -10.88
C ARG A 308 6.98 -21.91 -10.01
N LEU A 309 6.73 -21.27 -8.88
CA LEU A 309 7.77 -20.92 -7.91
C LEU A 309 8.48 -22.16 -7.38
N ILE A 310 7.71 -23.20 -7.00
CA ILE A 310 8.24 -24.50 -6.57
C ILE A 310 9.17 -25.09 -7.63
N GLY A 311 8.73 -25.13 -8.88
CA GLY A 311 9.57 -25.61 -10.00
C GLY A 311 10.87 -24.83 -10.16
N THR A 312 10.81 -23.52 -9.94
CA THR A 312 12.00 -22.65 -9.99
C THR A 312 12.97 -22.93 -8.84
N LEU A 313 12.48 -23.14 -7.61
CA LEU A 313 13.29 -23.46 -6.43
C LEU A 313 13.94 -24.84 -6.55
N GLN A 314 13.19 -25.84 -7.06
CA GLN A 314 13.73 -27.15 -7.38
C GLN A 314 14.84 -27.08 -8.43
N HIS A 315 14.66 -26.29 -9.46
CA HIS A 315 15.71 -26.06 -10.47
C HIS A 315 16.99 -25.46 -9.88
N LEU A 316 16.85 -24.45 -8.97
CA LEU A 316 18.00 -23.87 -8.24
C LEU A 316 18.75 -24.94 -7.45
N ARG A 317 18.07 -25.82 -6.75
CA ARG A 317 18.65 -26.94 -6.03
C ARG A 317 19.40 -27.87 -6.99
N ASP A 318 18.76 -28.26 -8.09
CA ASP A 318 19.25 -29.26 -9.03
C ASP A 318 20.53 -28.82 -9.78
N ILE A 319 20.75 -27.50 -9.93
CA ILE A 319 22.01 -26.96 -10.46
C ILE A 319 23.14 -26.88 -9.42
N GLY A 320 22.93 -27.40 -8.20
CA GLY A 320 23.97 -27.56 -7.18
C GLY A 320 23.98 -26.47 -6.09
N ASN A 321 22.84 -25.82 -5.83
CA ASN A 321 22.68 -24.87 -4.73
C ASN A 321 21.97 -25.53 -3.54
N SER A 322 22.10 -24.88 -2.37
CA SER A 322 21.31 -25.17 -1.19
C SER A 322 20.18 -24.12 -1.08
N VAL A 323 18.93 -24.59 -0.94
CA VAL A 323 17.77 -23.71 -0.80
C VAL A 323 17.10 -23.96 0.54
N LEU A 324 17.15 -22.94 1.41
CA LEU A 324 16.50 -22.95 2.73
C LEU A 324 15.27 -22.03 2.65
N VAL A 325 14.11 -22.58 2.96
CA VAL A 325 12.84 -21.85 2.86
C VAL A 325 12.12 -21.90 4.20
N VAL A 326 11.69 -20.75 4.71
CA VAL A 326 10.73 -20.65 5.81
C VAL A 326 9.35 -20.56 5.19
N GLU A 327 8.47 -21.51 5.47
CA GLU A 327 7.17 -21.61 4.80
C GLU A 327 6.07 -22.21 5.67
N HIS A 328 4.83 -21.84 5.31
CA HIS A 328 3.60 -22.39 5.87
C HIS A 328 2.71 -23.06 4.80
N ASP A 329 3.08 -22.93 3.53
CA ASP A 329 2.33 -23.53 2.42
C ASP A 329 2.52 -25.04 2.34
N GLU A 330 1.40 -25.77 2.25
CA GLU A 330 1.41 -27.23 2.24
C GLU A 330 2.14 -27.81 1.02
N ASP A 331 1.94 -27.23 -0.17
CA ASP A 331 2.55 -27.74 -1.40
C ASP A 331 4.08 -27.55 -1.37
N MET A 332 4.56 -26.43 -0.84
CA MET A 332 5.99 -26.18 -0.63
C MET A 332 6.61 -27.17 0.35
N ILE A 333 5.93 -27.41 1.49
CA ILE A 333 6.41 -28.38 2.51
C ILE A 333 6.46 -29.79 1.94
N ARG A 334 5.48 -30.20 1.11
CA ARG A 334 5.42 -31.53 0.50
C ARG A 334 6.55 -31.84 -0.47
N VAL A 335 7.08 -30.83 -1.15
CA VAL A 335 8.16 -31.00 -2.15
C VAL A 335 9.56 -30.83 -1.58
N ALA A 336 9.70 -30.42 -0.32
CA ALA A 336 10.97 -30.24 0.34
C ALA A 336 11.68 -31.60 0.54
N ASP A 337 13.01 -31.64 0.33
CA ASP A 337 13.82 -32.81 0.56
C ASP A 337 13.99 -33.11 2.06
N HIS A 338 14.04 -32.05 2.87
CA HIS A 338 14.14 -32.12 4.32
C HIS A 338 13.31 -31.02 4.96
N VAL A 339 12.53 -31.38 5.97
CA VAL A 339 11.65 -30.47 6.70
C VAL A 339 12.09 -30.42 8.17
N ILE A 340 12.13 -29.22 8.74
CA ILE A 340 12.36 -28.98 10.17
C ILE A 340 11.10 -28.27 10.70
N ASP A 341 10.32 -28.97 11.51
CA ASP A 341 9.11 -28.43 12.13
C ASP A 341 9.42 -27.81 13.49
N MET A 342 9.13 -26.51 13.62
CA MET A 342 9.40 -25.71 14.81
C MET A 342 8.10 -25.49 15.61
N GLY A 343 8.18 -25.62 16.94
CA GLY A 343 6.99 -25.45 17.78
C GLY A 343 7.29 -25.60 19.27
N PRO A 344 6.30 -26.11 20.06
CA PRO A 344 4.90 -26.44 19.66
C PRO A 344 3.98 -25.23 19.51
N GLY A 345 4.33 -24.06 20.05
CA GLY A 345 3.57 -22.82 20.01
C GLY A 345 4.44 -21.63 19.62
N ALA A 346 3.91 -20.42 19.78
CA ALA A 346 4.62 -19.18 19.48
C ALA A 346 5.25 -18.57 20.74
N GLY A 347 6.26 -17.72 20.56
CA GLY A 347 6.93 -16.98 21.64
C GLY A 347 7.60 -17.89 22.65
N VAL A 348 7.29 -17.72 23.94
CA VAL A 348 7.89 -18.50 25.04
C VAL A 348 7.55 -19.99 25.01
N HIS A 349 6.51 -20.36 24.33
CA HIS A 349 6.06 -21.74 24.16
C HIS A 349 6.63 -22.40 22.89
N GLY A 350 7.41 -21.68 22.10
CA GLY A 350 8.01 -22.13 20.86
C GLY A 350 9.51 -22.43 20.99
N GLY A 351 10.21 -22.38 19.85
CA GLY A 351 11.65 -22.45 19.75
C GLY A 351 12.23 -23.87 19.90
N ARG A 352 11.42 -24.91 19.76
CA ARG A 352 11.84 -26.30 19.80
C ARG A 352 11.64 -26.98 18.45
N VAL A 353 12.54 -27.87 18.08
CA VAL A 353 12.33 -28.76 16.93
C VAL A 353 11.37 -29.87 17.37
N MET A 354 10.17 -29.90 16.77
CA MET A 354 9.12 -30.88 17.07
C MET A 354 9.31 -32.18 16.29
N ALA A 355 9.71 -32.03 15.04
CA ALA A 355 10.04 -33.15 14.14
C ALA A 355 11.01 -32.66 13.06
N GLN A 356 11.82 -33.57 12.51
CA GLN A 356 12.67 -33.29 11.36
C GLN A 356 12.85 -34.55 10.52
N GLY A 357 13.05 -34.35 9.23
CA GLY A 357 13.24 -35.45 8.29
C GLY A 357 12.53 -35.19 6.97
N THR A 358 12.10 -36.24 6.29
CA THR A 358 11.26 -36.15 5.10
C THR A 358 9.85 -35.67 5.44
N CYS A 359 9.08 -35.26 4.44
CA CYS A 359 7.67 -34.94 4.66
C CYS A 359 6.90 -36.10 5.32
N ALA A 360 7.22 -37.34 4.97
CA ALA A 360 6.61 -38.54 5.58
C ALA A 360 6.88 -38.64 7.10
N ASP A 361 8.09 -38.27 7.54
CA ASP A 361 8.46 -38.26 8.95
C ASP A 361 7.65 -37.22 9.72
N ILE A 362 7.43 -36.04 9.13
CA ILE A 362 6.60 -34.97 9.73
C ILE A 362 5.14 -35.41 9.83
N LEU A 363 4.61 -36.02 8.78
CA LEU A 363 3.23 -36.57 8.77
C LEU A 363 3.01 -37.62 9.83
N ALA A 364 4.04 -38.44 10.11
CA ALA A 364 3.97 -39.51 11.12
C ALA A 364 4.15 -38.99 12.56
N ALA A 365 4.76 -37.81 12.76
CA ALA A 365 5.06 -37.25 14.07
C ALA A 365 3.76 -36.88 14.83
N PRO A 366 3.51 -37.44 16.04
CA PRO A 366 2.27 -37.18 16.78
C PRO A 366 2.22 -35.76 17.35
N ASP A 367 3.36 -35.20 17.75
CA ASP A 367 3.47 -33.92 18.43
C ASP A 367 3.65 -32.74 17.46
N SER A 368 3.87 -33.01 16.17
CA SER A 368 3.94 -32.00 15.12
C SER A 368 2.55 -31.48 14.79
N VAL A 369 2.28 -30.21 15.09
CA VAL A 369 1.01 -29.57 14.72
C VAL A 369 0.88 -29.47 13.20
N THR A 370 1.95 -29.11 12.51
CA THR A 370 2.05 -29.10 11.04
C THR A 370 1.70 -30.48 10.48
N GLY A 371 2.31 -31.53 11.01
CA GLY A 371 2.04 -32.92 10.61
C GLY A 371 0.62 -33.37 10.89
N GLN A 372 -0.02 -32.88 11.97
CA GLN A 372 -1.42 -33.20 12.27
C GLN A 372 -2.38 -32.60 11.23
N TYR A 373 -2.14 -31.36 10.76
CA TYR A 373 -2.98 -30.74 9.71
C TYR A 373 -2.71 -31.38 8.34
N MET A 374 -1.47 -31.52 7.94
CA MET A 374 -1.10 -32.09 6.63
C MET A 374 -1.48 -33.55 6.47
N SER A 375 -1.58 -34.36 7.57
CA SER A 375 -2.05 -35.74 7.55
C SER A 375 -3.56 -35.86 7.63
N GLY A 376 -4.31 -34.77 7.81
CA GLY A 376 -5.76 -34.77 8.01
C GLY A 376 -6.21 -35.23 9.41
N ARG A 377 -5.28 -35.50 10.36
CA ARG A 377 -5.64 -35.79 11.77
C ARG A 377 -6.32 -34.60 12.44
N LYS A 378 -5.90 -33.38 12.07
CA LYS A 378 -6.62 -32.14 12.30
C LYS A 378 -6.98 -31.52 10.96
N LYS A 379 -8.11 -30.85 10.89
CA LYS A 379 -8.53 -30.12 9.69
C LYS A 379 -9.37 -28.92 10.08
N ILE A 380 -9.34 -27.91 9.24
CA ILE A 380 -10.26 -26.79 9.32
C ILE A 380 -11.61 -27.25 8.77
N GLU A 381 -12.60 -27.31 9.65
CA GLU A 381 -13.94 -27.79 9.31
C GLU A 381 -14.68 -26.79 8.42
N ILE A 382 -15.45 -27.30 7.47
CA ILE A 382 -16.33 -26.49 6.64
C ILE A 382 -17.60 -26.17 7.45
N PRO A 383 -17.86 -24.90 7.79
CA PRO A 383 -19.04 -24.54 8.57
C PRO A 383 -20.32 -24.72 7.75
N LYS A 384 -21.47 -24.76 8.45
CA LYS A 384 -22.75 -24.70 7.76
C LYS A 384 -22.85 -23.39 6.99
N ARG A 385 -22.98 -23.47 5.65
CA ARG A 385 -23.08 -22.30 4.80
C ARG A 385 -24.37 -21.54 5.00
N HIS A 386 -24.27 -20.23 5.04
CA HIS A 386 -25.41 -19.35 4.98
C HIS A 386 -25.80 -19.15 3.51
N LYS A 387 -27.13 -19.05 3.26
CA LYS A 387 -27.63 -18.82 1.91
C LYS A 387 -27.76 -17.30 1.66
N PRO A 388 -27.49 -16.84 0.43
CA PRO A 388 -27.74 -15.45 0.07
C PRO A 388 -29.18 -15.04 0.35
N GLY A 389 -29.36 -13.90 0.99
CA GLY A 389 -30.64 -13.23 1.17
C GLY A 389 -31.12 -12.52 -0.11
N LYS A 390 -31.95 -11.51 0.05
CA LYS A 390 -32.41 -10.65 -1.06
C LYS A 390 -31.52 -9.41 -1.24
N ASP A 391 -30.73 -9.07 -0.24
CA ASP A 391 -29.97 -7.84 -0.17
C ASP A 391 -28.53 -8.09 -0.66
N PHE A 392 -28.06 -7.25 -1.56
CA PHE A 392 -26.73 -7.33 -2.17
C PHE A 392 -26.10 -5.94 -2.24
N ILE A 393 -24.78 -5.88 -2.14
CA ILE A 393 -24.02 -4.77 -2.70
C ILE A 393 -23.80 -5.13 -4.17
N GLU A 394 -24.17 -4.25 -5.07
CA GLU A 394 -23.98 -4.43 -6.52
C GLU A 394 -23.03 -3.36 -7.06
N ILE A 395 -21.90 -3.79 -7.61
CA ILE A 395 -20.97 -2.94 -8.35
C ILE A 395 -21.31 -3.09 -9.82
N VAL A 396 -21.53 -1.98 -10.51
CA VAL A 396 -21.89 -1.92 -11.92
C VAL A 396 -20.77 -1.23 -12.70
N GLY A 397 -20.30 -1.85 -13.77
CA GLY A 397 -19.40 -1.23 -14.73
C GLY A 397 -18.01 -0.88 -14.18
N ALA A 398 -17.47 -1.63 -13.19
CA ALA A 398 -16.14 -1.36 -12.66
C ALA A 398 -15.06 -1.52 -13.73
N SER A 399 -14.32 -0.43 -14.01
CA SER A 399 -13.35 -0.33 -15.11
C SER A 399 -12.01 0.28 -14.71
N GLY A 400 -11.72 0.34 -13.39
CA GLY A 400 -10.45 0.80 -12.87
C GLY A 400 -9.30 -0.15 -13.22
N ASN A 401 -8.11 0.39 -13.47
CA ASN A 401 -6.89 -0.36 -13.81
C ASN A 401 -7.13 -1.40 -14.93
N ASN A 402 -7.02 -2.69 -14.63
CA ASN A 402 -7.24 -3.76 -15.60
C ASN A 402 -8.67 -4.31 -15.66
N LEU A 403 -9.61 -3.80 -14.87
CA LEU A 403 -10.99 -4.25 -14.85
C LEU A 403 -11.70 -3.92 -16.18
N LYS A 404 -12.46 -4.88 -16.70
CA LYS A 404 -13.12 -4.81 -18.01
C LYS A 404 -14.64 -4.56 -17.87
N SER A 405 -15.02 -3.44 -17.25
CA SER A 405 -16.41 -3.04 -17.03
C SER A 405 -17.23 -4.17 -16.36
N VAL A 406 -16.71 -4.68 -15.23
CA VAL A 406 -17.30 -5.84 -14.56
C VAL A 406 -18.48 -5.47 -13.67
N ASN A 407 -19.47 -6.36 -13.63
CA ASN A 407 -20.61 -6.30 -12.71
C ASN A 407 -20.45 -7.42 -11.68
N VAL A 408 -20.58 -7.09 -10.38
CA VAL A 408 -20.35 -8.03 -9.29
C VAL A 408 -21.36 -7.82 -8.18
N LYS A 409 -21.83 -8.93 -7.57
CA LYS A 409 -22.78 -8.91 -6.44
C LYS A 409 -22.20 -9.54 -5.20
N PHE A 410 -22.17 -8.79 -4.10
CA PHE A 410 -21.76 -9.26 -2.79
C PHE A 410 -23.00 -9.44 -1.91
N PRO A 411 -23.34 -10.68 -1.48
CA PRO A 411 -24.48 -10.90 -0.60
C PRO A 411 -24.27 -10.24 0.77
N VAL A 412 -25.29 -9.54 1.27
CA VAL A 412 -25.27 -8.94 2.61
C VAL A 412 -25.39 -10.01 3.68
N GLY A 413 -24.66 -9.88 4.79
CA GLY A 413 -24.67 -10.78 5.93
C GLY A 413 -23.90 -12.10 5.73
N LEU A 414 -23.07 -12.21 4.69
CA LEU A 414 -22.28 -13.39 4.37
C LEU A 414 -20.78 -13.11 4.43
N LEU A 415 -20.01 -14.21 4.51
CA LEU A 415 -18.58 -14.23 4.28
C LEU A 415 -18.35 -14.49 2.78
N THR A 416 -17.97 -13.46 2.06
CA THR A 416 -17.64 -13.52 0.63
C THR A 416 -16.12 -13.49 0.44
N CYS A 417 -15.57 -14.46 -0.29
CA CYS A 417 -14.16 -14.48 -0.64
C CYS A 417 -13.97 -14.12 -2.12
N VAL A 418 -13.12 -13.14 -2.38
CA VAL A 418 -12.70 -12.73 -3.73
C VAL A 418 -11.38 -13.41 -4.04
N THR A 419 -11.40 -14.30 -5.04
CA THR A 419 -10.30 -15.19 -5.41
C THR A 419 -9.80 -14.93 -6.83
N GLY A 420 -8.77 -15.61 -7.25
CA GLY A 420 -8.22 -15.54 -8.61
C GLY A 420 -6.71 -15.33 -8.63
N VAL A 421 -6.11 -15.49 -9.79
CA VAL A 421 -4.65 -15.40 -9.99
C VAL A 421 -4.10 -14.03 -9.58
N SER A 422 -2.79 -13.98 -9.32
CA SER A 422 -2.11 -12.72 -8.98
C SER A 422 -2.27 -11.70 -10.12
N GLY A 423 -2.57 -10.43 -9.77
CA GLY A 423 -2.80 -9.37 -10.78
C GLY A 423 -4.13 -9.44 -11.53
N SER A 424 -5.08 -10.30 -11.16
CA SER A 424 -6.39 -10.42 -11.84
C SER A 424 -7.37 -9.26 -11.61
N GLY A 425 -7.02 -8.30 -10.74
CA GLY A 425 -7.84 -7.12 -10.44
C GLY A 425 -8.62 -7.18 -9.12
N LYS A 426 -8.36 -8.17 -8.24
CA LYS A 426 -9.04 -8.34 -6.94
C LYS A 426 -8.97 -7.08 -6.08
N SER A 427 -7.77 -6.56 -5.84
CA SER A 427 -7.57 -5.37 -4.98
C SER A 427 -8.19 -4.12 -5.62
N THR A 428 -8.15 -3.98 -6.95
CA THR A 428 -8.83 -2.89 -7.64
C THR A 428 -10.36 -2.97 -7.45
N LEU A 429 -10.95 -4.16 -7.53
CA LEU A 429 -12.39 -4.35 -7.32
C LEU A 429 -12.80 -4.08 -5.88
N VAL A 430 -12.03 -4.63 -4.91
CA VAL A 430 -12.44 -4.61 -3.49
C VAL A 430 -11.92 -3.36 -2.78
N ASN A 431 -10.62 -3.05 -2.88
CA ASN A 431 -10.03 -1.93 -2.14
C ASN A 431 -10.27 -0.60 -2.85
N ASP A 432 -9.87 -0.50 -4.15
CA ASP A 432 -9.90 0.77 -4.86
C ASP A 432 -11.31 1.17 -5.30
N THR A 433 -12.23 0.19 -5.50
CA THR A 433 -13.61 0.46 -5.93
C THR A 433 -14.57 0.34 -4.75
N LEU A 434 -14.80 -0.86 -4.19
CA LEU A 434 -15.83 -1.10 -3.17
C LEU A 434 -15.56 -0.34 -1.88
N TYR A 435 -14.36 -0.53 -1.30
CA TYR A 435 -14.02 0.08 -0.01
C TYR A 435 -14.02 1.61 -0.12
N THR A 436 -13.37 2.15 -1.16
CA THR A 436 -13.24 3.61 -1.32
C THR A 436 -14.61 4.26 -1.51
N ALA A 437 -15.50 3.67 -2.33
CA ALA A 437 -16.87 4.16 -2.50
C ALA A 437 -17.69 4.05 -1.21
N ALA A 438 -17.60 2.93 -0.49
CA ALA A 438 -18.29 2.75 0.78
C ALA A 438 -17.79 3.74 1.84
N ALA A 439 -16.48 3.97 1.93
CA ALA A 439 -15.87 4.95 2.84
C ALA A 439 -16.30 6.38 2.48
N HIS A 440 -16.38 6.72 1.21
CA HIS A 440 -16.88 8.01 0.74
C HIS A 440 -18.34 8.21 1.16
N GLN A 441 -19.21 7.23 0.91
CA GLN A 441 -20.64 7.35 1.20
C GLN A 441 -20.96 7.31 2.69
N ILE A 442 -20.33 6.38 3.46
CA ILE A 442 -20.67 6.14 4.87
C ILE A 442 -19.88 7.09 5.79
N HIS A 443 -18.59 7.27 5.54
CA HIS A 443 -17.69 8.05 6.41
C HIS A 443 -17.34 9.43 5.86
N ARG A 444 -17.83 9.79 4.66
CA ARG A 444 -17.49 11.03 3.97
C ARG A 444 -15.98 11.19 3.76
N ALA A 445 -15.31 10.07 3.45
CA ALA A 445 -13.90 10.09 3.07
C ALA A 445 -13.71 10.86 1.75
N HIS A 446 -12.51 11.41 1.54
CA HIS A 446 -12.24 12.26 0.37
C HIS A 446 -11.59 11.49 -0.78
N ASP A 447 -11.26 10.22 -0.58
CA ASP A 447 -10.65 9.41 -1.62
C ASP A 447 -11.71 9.02 -2.68
N GLU A 448 -11.32 9.11 -3.93
CA GLU A 448 -12.17 8.75 -5.05
C GLU A 448 -12.04 7.26 -5.37
N ALA A 449 -13.19 6.61 -5.56
CA ALA A 449 -13.21 5.23 -5.99
C ALA A 449 -12.71 5.09 -7.44
N SER A 450 -12.10 3.97 -7.77
CA SER A 450 -11.73 3.63 -9.14
C SER A 450 -12.94 3.68 -10.07
N ALA A 451 -12.71 3.91 -11.35
CA ALA A 451 -13.77 4.13 -12.36
C ALA A 451 -14.82 3.00 -12.35
N HIS A 452 -16.07 3.38 -12.18
CA HIS A 452 -17.26 2.52 -12.16
C HIS A 452 -18.49 3.33 -12.55
N GLU A 453 -19.57 2.66 -12.92
CA GLU A 453 -20.84 3.33 -13.29
C GLU A 453 -21.68 3.60 -12.03
N ALA A 454 -21.88 2.60 -11.17
CA ALA A 454 -22.66 2.73 -9.94
C ALA A 454 -22.30 1.67 -8.90
N ILE A 455 -22.53 1.99 -7.61
CA ILE A 455 -22.53 1.01 -6.52
C ILE A 455 -23.86 1.15 -5.77
N LEU A 456 -24.60 0.06 -5.67
CA LEU A 456 -25.91 -0.02 -5.03
C LEU A 456 -25.83 -0.87 -3.75
N GLY A 457 -26.76 -0.66 -2.80
CA GLY A 457 -26.87 -1.50 -1.59
C GLY A 457 -25.98 -1.07 -0.42
N LEU A 458 -25.29 0.07 -0.51
CA LEU A 458 -24.46 0.59 0.60
C LEU A 458 -25.30 1.11 1.77
N GLU A 459 -26.58 1.38 1.57
CA GLU A 459 -27.52 1.79 2.61
C GLU A 459 -27.80 0.71 3.66
N HIS A 460 -27.45 -0.55 3.39
CA HIS A 460 -27.56 -1.62 4.36
C HIS A 460 -26.52 -1.50 5.51
N PHE A 461 -25.52 -0.65 5.34
CA PHE A 461 -24.38 -0.52 6.29
C PHE A 461 -24.37 0.84 6.98
N ASP A 462 -23.99 0.81 8.24
CA ASP A 462 -23.73 2.00 9.05
C ASP A 462 -22.20 2.26 9.23
N LYS A 463 -21.36 1.26 8.88
CA LYS A 463 -19.91 1.33 9.04
C LYS A 463 -19.22 0.46 7.99
N VAL A 464 -18.07 0.94 7.49
CA VAL A 464 -17.12 0.13 6.72
C VAL A 464 -15.76 0.13 7.42
N ILE A 465 -15.13 -1.04 7.47
CA ILE A 465 -13.83 -1.24 8.10
C ILE A 465 -12.92 -1.95 7.12
N ASN A 466 -11.78 -1.32 6.81
CA ASN A 466 -10.72 -1.97 6.04
C ASN A 466 -9.61 -2.44 6.98
N VAL A 467 -9.30 -3.73 6.88
CA VAL A 467 -8.22 -4.38 7.64
C VAL A 467 -7.15 -4.80 6.66
N ASP A 468 -6.24 -3.89 6.36
CA ASP A 468 -5.11 -4.06 5.45
C ASP A 468 -3.81 -4.38 6.20
N GLN A 469 -2.76 -4.75 5.47
CA GLN A 469 -1.44 -5.08 6.00
C GLN A 469 -0.57 -3.85 6.34
N SER A 470 -1.09 -2.63 6.21
CA SER A 470 -0.35 -1.42 6.54
C SER A 470 0.01 -1.37 8.03
N PRO A 471 1.17 -0.81 8.40
CA PRO A 471 1.57 -0.71 9.79
C PRO A 471 0.55 0.04 10.65
N ILE A 472 0.38 -0.37 11.93
CA ILE A 472 -0.50 0.32 12.89
C ILE A 472 0.06 1.69 13.34
N GLY A 473 1.21 2.08 12.83
CA GLY A 473 1.84 3.38 13.04
C GLY A 473 3.25 3.42 12.47
N ARG A 474 3.73 4.61 12.17
CA ARG A 474 5.03 4.86 11.50
C ARG A 474 6.17 5.19 12.47
N THR A 475 5.89 5.26 13.77
CA THR A 475 6.88 5.65 14.78
C THR A 475 7.06 4.57 15.84
N PRO A 476 8.22 4.50 16.52
CA PRO A 476 8.45 3.57 17.63
C PRO A 476 7.48 3.72 18.81
N ARG A 477 6.76 4.84 18.91
CA ARG A 477 5.73 5.10 19.95
C ARG A 477 4.44 4.36 19.70
N SER A 478 4.11 4.09 18.44
CA SER A 478 2.95 3.28 18.11
C SER A 478 3.21 1.83 18.50
N ASN A 479 2.28 1.22 19.20
CA ASN A 479 2.36 -0.16 19.66
C ASN A 479 0.96 -0.77 19.85
N PRO A 480 0.82 -2.09 20.02
CA PRO A 480 -0.46 -2.75 20.20
C PRO A 480 -1.33 -2.15 21.33
N ALA A 481 -0.73 -1.81 22.48
CA ALA A 481 -1.47 -1.25 23.61
C ALA A 481 -2.04 0.15 23.31
N THR A 482 -1.29 1.00 22.59
CA THR A 482 -1.77 2.34 22.20
C THR A 482 -2.84 2.26 21.13
N TYR A 483 -2.63 1.40 20.13
CA TYR A 483 -3.53 1.26 19.00
C TYR A 483 -4.91 0.73 19.40
N THR A 484 -4.95 -0.29 20.26
CA THR A 484 -6.20 -0.87 20.77
C THR A 484 -6.88 -0.03 21.85
N GLY A 485 -6.26 1.10 22.27
CA GLY A 485 -6.73 1.92 23.38
C GLY A 485 -6.60 1.25 24.76
N LEU A 486 -5.94 0.09 24.84
CA LEU A 486 -5.66 -0.62 26.09
C LEU A 486 -4.79 0.22 27.04
N PHE A 487 -3.82 0.94 26.48
CA PHE A 487 -2.88 1.75 27.25
C PHE A 487 -3.53 2.86 28.06
N THR A 488 -4.67 3.40 27.64
CA THR A 488 -5.43 4.38 28.40
C THR A 488 -5.88 3.80 29.73
N HIS A 489 -6.48 2.62 29.74
CA HIS A 489 -6.93 1.95 30.97
C HIS A 489 -5.77 1.54 31.88
N ILE A 490 -4.64 1.14 31.31
CA ILE A 490 -3.41 0.82 32.07
C ILE A 490 -2.89 2.09 32.77
N ARG A 491 -2.85 3.24 32.10
CA ARG A 491 -2.40 4.51 32.69
C ARG A 491 -3.34 5.00 33.80
N GLU A 492 -4.63 4.87 33.60
CA GLU A 492 -5.65 5.17 34.60
C GLU A 492 -5.42 4.30 35.84
N LEU A 493 -5.26 2.99 35.70
CA LEU A 493 -4.99 2.07 36.79
C LEU A 493 -3.69 2.42 37.54
N MET A 494 -2.61 2.76 36.81
CA MET A 494 -1.33 3.14 37.42
C MET A 494 -1.43 4.45 38.21
N ALA A 495 -2.26 5.40 37.79
CA ALA A 495 -2.52 6.64 38.54
C ALA A 495 -3.31 6.41 39.82
N GLU A 496 -4.11 5.34 39.91
CA GLU A 496 -4.88 4.97 41.08
C GLU A 496 -4.06 4.24 42.17
N VAL A 497 -2.83 3.82 41.88
CA VAL A 497 -1.92 3.16 42.83
C VAL A 497 -1.58 4.14 43.98
N PRO A 498 -1.57 3.69 45.26
CA PRO A 498 -1.29 4.57 46.39
C PRO A 498 -0.04 5.44 46.24
N ALA A 499 1.07 4.86 45.79
CA ALA A 499 2.32 5.58 45.55
C ALA A 499 2.21 6.68 44.47
N ALA A 500 1.33 6.51 43.48
CA ALA A 500 1.04 7.53 42.48
C ALA A 500 0.20 8.66 43.04
N ARG A 501 -0.84 8.32 43.81
CA ARG A 501 -1.72 9.30 44.47
C ARG A 501 -0.96 10.17 45.47
N GLU A 502 -0.11 9.57 46.30
CA GLU A 502 0.74 10.30 47.25
C GLU A 502 1.66 11.32 46.56
N ARG A 503 2.11 11.04 45.35
CA ARG A 503 2.97 11.91 44.56
C ARG A 503 2.19 12.86 43.63
N GLY A 504 0.86 12.81 43.64
CA GLY A 504 0.01 13.59 42.73
C GLY A 504 0.14 13.24 41.28
N TYR A 505 0.49 11.99 40.97
CA TYR A 505 0.70 11.51 39.59
C TYR A 505 -0.61 11.13 38.91
N GLY A 506 -1.08 11.91 37.97
CA GLY A 506 -2.22 11.57 37.11
C GLY A 506 -1.88 10.66 35.96
N PRO A 507 -2.86 10.21 35.13
CA PRO A 507 -2.64 9.31 33.97
C PRO A 507 -1.64 9.84 32.95
N GLY A 508 -1.47 11.18 32.86
CA GLY A 508 -0.48 11.82 31.97
C GLY A 508 0.96 11.48 32.34
N ARG A 509 1.25 11.23 33.63
CA ARG A 509 2.58 10.84 34.12
C ARG A 509 3.05 9.53 33.51
N PHE A 510 2.13 8.61 33.28
CA PHE A 510 2.38 7.29 32.72
C PHE A 510 2.30 7.26 31.18
N SER A 511 2.22 8.43 30.52
CA SER A 511 2.26 8.54 29.08
C SER A 511 3.68 8.84 28.59
N PHE A 512 4.23 8.02 27.70
CA PHE A 512 5.51 8.30 27.05
C PHE A 512 5.42 9.38 25.95
N ASN A 513 4.22 9.93 25.67
CA ASN A 513 4.03 11.04 24.72
C ASN A 513 4.00 12.42 25.41
N VAL A 514 3.89 12.46 26.74
CA VAL A 514 3.80 13.72 27.52
C VAL A 514 5.17 14.10 28.05
N SER A 515 5.60 15.33 27.78
CA SER A 515 6.89 15.86 28.26
C SER A 515 6.91 16.09 29.77
N ALA A 516 8.11 16.11 30.37
CA ALA A 516 8.27 16.41 31.79
C ALA A 516 7.76 17.81 32.13
N SER A 517 7.94 18.81 31.25
CA SER A 517 7.43 20.19 31.41
C SER A 517 5.89 20.26 31.48
N SER A 518 5.20 19.27 30.93
CA SER A 518 3.74 19.15 30.94
C SER A 518 3.25 18.13 31.99
N GLY A 519 4.09 17.77 32.98
CA GLY A 519 3.76 16.82 34.03
C GLY A 519 3.88 15.34 33.63
N GLY A 520 4.46 15.04 32.47
CA GLY A 520 4.72 13.68 31.99
C GLY A 520 5.92 13.03 32.68
N GLY A 521 6.04 11.72 32.50
CA GLY A 521 7.12 10.92 33.08
C GLY A 521 8.02 10.25 32.05
N ARG A 522 8.01 10.72 30.80
CA ARG A 522 8.83 10.14 29.76
C ARG A 522 10.32 10.42 29.96
N CYS A 523 11.17 9.58 29.42
CA CYS A 523 12.59 9.87 29.27
C CYS A 523 12.78 10.97 28.24
N GLU A 524 13.38 12.11 28.61
CA GLU A 524 13.58 13.22 27.68
C GLU A 524 14.72 12.98 26.67
N ALA A 525 15.71 12.14 27.01
CA ALA A 525 16.80 11.82 26.09
C ALA A 525 16.31 11.14 24.79
N CYS A 526 15.39 10.18 24.92
CA CYS A 526 14.75 9.52 23.76
C CYS A 526 13.32 10.01 23.51
N GLN A 527 12.86 11.04 24.24
CA GLN A 527 11.52 11.59 24.14
C GLN A 527 10.39 10.54 24.26
N GLY A 528 10.63 9.45 24.98
CA GLY A 528 9.69 8.35 25.19
C GLY A 528 9.72 7.25 24.13
N ASP A 529 10.59 7.34 23.13
CA ASP A 529 10.74 6.28 22.10
C ASP A 529 11.38 4.99 22.66
N GLY A 530 12.18 5.11 23.72
CA GLY A 530 12.98 4.00 24.26
C GLY A 530 14.21 3.68 23.43
N MET A 531 14.27 4.19 22.22
CA MET A 531 15.35 4.00 21.26
C MET A 531 15.85 5.34 20.72
N VAL A 532 17.07 5.40 20.26
CA VAL A 532 17.65 6.54 19.54
C VAL A 532 17.88 6.11 18.09
N LYS A 533 17.39 6.91 17.17
CA LYS A 533 17.60 6.71 15.74
C LYS A 533 19.00 7.17 15.38
N VAL A 534 19.80 6.29 14.80
CA VAL A 534 21.09 6.61 14.19
C VAL A 534 20.87 6.67 12.67
N GLU A 535 20.92 7.87 12.12
CA GLU A 535 20.77 8.08 10.69
C GLU A 535 22.06 7.67 9.95
N MET A 536 21.91 6.73 9.03
CA MET A 536 22.99 6.23 8.20
C MET A 536 22.71 6.62 6.74
N HIS A 537 23.26 7.74 6.29
CA HIS A 537 22.95 8.41 5.01
C HIS A 537 22.88 7.52 3.77
N PHE A 538 23.58 6.38 3.73
CA PHE A 538 23.60 5.44 2.60
C PHE A 538 23.09 4.02 2.96
N LEU A 539 22.70 3.80 4.22
CA LEU A 539 22.19 2.53 4.74
C LEU A 539 20.87 2.78 5.47
N PRO A 540 20.05 1.73 5.68
CA PRO A 540 18.85 1.88 6.50
C PRO A 540 19.20 2.39 7.90
N ASP A 541 18.35 3.30 8.42
CA ASP A 541 18.50 3.85 9.77
C ASP A 541 18.50 2.73 10.83
N VAL A 542 19.41 2.83 11.79
CA VAL A 542 19.52 1.87 12.90
C VAL A 542 18.93 2.47 14.16
N TYR A 543 18.12 1.69 14.86
CA TYR A 543 17.54 2.07 16.16
C TYR A 543 18.30 1.33 17.27
N VAL A 544 18.94 2.08 18.17
CA VAL A 544 19.64 1.55 19.33
C VAL A 544 18.90 1.89 20.63
N PRO A 545 18.90 1.04 21.66
CA PRO A 545 18.33 1.37 22.95
C PRO A 545 18.90 2.68 23.51
N CYS A 546 18.06 3.50 24.12
CA CYS A 546 18.48 4.76 24.74
C CYS A 546 19.39 4.48 25.95
N ASP A 547 20.56 5.09 25.99
CA ASP A 547 21.57 4.89 27.06
C ASP A 547 21.09 5.40 28.43
N VAL A 548 20.13 6.33 28.47
CA VAL A 548 19.61 6.92 29.71
C VAL A 548 18.52 6.05 30.33
N CYS A 549 17.56 5.59 29.55
CA CYS A 549 16.43 4.80 30.07
C CYS A 549 16.57 3.29 29.74
N HIS A 550 17.59 2.86 29.04
CA HIS A 550 17.85 1.47 28.66
C HIS A 550 16.61 0.79 28.03
N GLY A 551 15.91 1.52 27.14
CA GLY A 551 14.70 1.03 26.48
C GLY A 551 13.39 1.19 27.28
N MET A 552 13.44 1.61 28.54
CA MET A 552 12.26 1.67 29.42
C MET A 552 11.32 2.84 29.13
N ARG A 553 11.68 3.81 28.30
CA ARG A 553 10.84 4.94 27.84
C ARG A 553 10.52 6.00 28.88
N TYR A 554 10.71 5.75 30.18
CA TYR A 554 10.33 6.61 31.30
C TYR A 554 11.52 7.05 32.13
N ASN A 555 11.32 8.12 32.90
CA ASN A 555 12.26 8.56 33.92
C ASN A 555 12.17 7.68 35.17
N ARG A 556 13.18 7.77 36.03
CA ARG A 556 13.34 6.93 37.22
C ARG A 556 12.16 7.04 38.19
N GLU A 557 11.66 8.26 38.46
CA GLU A 557 10.60 8.50 39.43
C GLU A 557 9.28 7.84 39.00
N THR A 558 8.98 7.81 37.70
CA THR A 558 7.80 7.14 37.16
C THR A 558 7.92 5.62 37.26
N LEU A 559 9.14 5.08 37.09
CA LEU A 559 9.41 3.64 37.19
C LEU A 559 9.34 3.10 38.64
N GLU A 560 9.44 3.98 39.65
CA GLU A 560 9.27 3.58 41.03
C GLU A 560 7.82 3.22 41.40
N VAL A 561 6.83 3.69 40.63
CA VAL A 561 5.41 3.35 40.84
C VAL A 561 5.15 1.95 40.29
N GLN A 562 4.60 1.08 41.12
CA GLN A 562 4.36 -0.33 40.78
C GLN A 562 2.91 -0.73 41.12
N TYR A 563 2.31 -1.48 40.18
CA TYR A 563 1.06 -2.21 40.43
C TYR A 563 1.36 -3.71 40.49
N LYS A 564 1.01 -4.38 41.56
CA LYS A 564 1.34 -5.80 41.82
C LYS A 564 2.84 -6.13 41.55
N GLY A 565 3.74 -5.23 41.97
CA GLY A 565 5.19 -5.41 41.82
C GLY A 565 5.76 -5.14 40.44
N GLN A 566 4.96 -4.63 39.47
CA GLN A 566 5.39 -4.32 38.13
C GLN A 566 5.23 -2.83 37.82
N ASN A 567 6.25 -2.19 37.28
CA ASN A 567 6.17 -0.81 36.81
C ASN A 567 5.62 -0.74 35.38
N ILE A 568 5.32 0.48 34.93
CA ILE A 568 4.70 0.71 33.60
C ILE A 568 5.55 0.17 32.44
N ALA A 569 6.87 0.22 32.51
CA ALA A 569 7.76 -0.31 31.46
C ALA A 569 7.76 -1.85 31.45
N GLN A 570 7.75 -2.47 32.61
CA GLN A 570 7.63 -3.92 32.73
C GLN A 570 6.27 -4.41 32.23
N ILE A 571 5.18 -3.68 32.53
CA ILE A 571 3.84 -3.98 31.98
C ILE A 571 3.84 -3.90 30.44
N LEU A 572 4.41 -2.85 29.85
CA LEU A 572 4.52 -2.74 28.40
C LEU A 572 5.37 -3.84 27.77
N ASN A 573 6.29 -4.43 28.53
CA ASN A 573 7.14 -5.51 28.08
C ASN A 573 6.53 -6.92 28.22
N MET A 574 5.37 -7.04 28.89
CA MET A 574 4.62 -8.29 29.00
C MET A 574 4.09 -8.71 27.62
N THR A 575 4.06 -10.02 27.38
CA THR A 575 3.28 -10.59 26.28
C THR A 575 1.79 -10.39 26.54
N VAL A 576 0.98 -10.45 25.49
CA VAL A 576 -0.49 -10.34 25.60
C VAL A 576 -1.02 -11.41 26.56
N GLU A 577 -0.53 -12.64 26.47
CA GLU A 577 -0.90 -13.75 27.34
C GLU A 577 -0.57 -13.46 28.81
N ALA A 578 0.67 -13.09 29.10
CA ALA A 578 1.11 -12.74 30.47
C ALA A 578 0.34 -11.55 31.04
N ALA A 579 0.07 -10.53 30.21
CA ALA A 579 -0.70 -9.38 30.60
C ALA A 579 -2.18 -9.75 30.90
N HIS A 580 -2.78 -10.65 30.12
CA HIS A 580 -4.13 -11.11 30.35
C HIS A 580 -4.27 -11.82 31.73
N GLN A 581 -3.32 -12.67 32.06
CA GLN A 581 -3.27 -13.33 33.38
C GLN A 581 -3.05 -12.30 34.49
N PHE A 582 -2.13 -11.35 34.32
CA PHE A 582 -1.79 -10.30 35.28
C PHE A 582 -2.98 -9.37 35.60
N PHE A 583 -3.75 -8.98 34.56
CA PHE A 583 -4.90 -8.08 34.67
C PHE A 583 -6.25 -8.81 34.73
N SER A 584 -6.29 -10.11 35.02
CA SER A 584 -7.52 -10.91 35.07
C SER A 584 -8.60 -10.32 36.00
N ALA A 585 -8.21 -9.64 37.10
CA ALA A 585 -9.11 -8.95 38.01
C ALA A 585 -9.57 -7.55 37.54
N VAL A 586 -9.12 -7.06 36.38
CA VAL A 586 -9.47 -5.74 35.86
C VAL A 586 -10.25 -5.91 34.54
N PRO A 587 -11.61 -5.95 34.57
CA PRO A 587 -12.43 -6.39 33.43
C PRO A 587 -12.23 -5.58 32.16
N ASN A 588 -12.05 -4.25 32.28
CA ASN A 588 -11.86 -3.37 31.12
C ASN A 588 -10.54 -3.65 30.37
N ILE A 589 -9.49 -4.04 31.07
CA ILE A 589 -8.20 -4.41 30.52
C ILE A 589 -8.26 -5.85 30.00
N ALA A 590 -8.75 -6.79 30.83
CA ALA A 590 -8.85 -8.21 30.50
C ALA A 590 -9.65 -8.46 29.21
N ARG A 591 -10.79 -7.78 29.02
CA ARG A 591 -11.63 -7.91 27.82
C ARG A 591 -10.87 -7.48 26.54
N LYS A 592 -10.12 -6.38 26.57
CA LYS A 592 -9.33 -5.93 25.41
C LYS A 592 -8.13 -6.87 25.12
N LEU A 593 -7.53 -7.44 26.17
CA LEU A 593 -6.48 -8.44 26.01
C LEU A 593 -7.05 -9.73 25.43
N GLN A 594 -8.28 -10.12 25.84
CA GLN A 594 -8.94 -11.31 25.27
C GLN A 594 -9.12 -11.19 23.77
N THR A 595 -9.53 -10.03 23.22
CA THR A 595 -9.66 -9.88 21.77
C THR A 595 -8.33 -10.02 21.02
N LEU A 596 -7.20 -9.68 21.65
CA LEU A 596 -5.87 -9.93 21.07
C LEU A 596 -5.51 -11.43 21.12
N LEU A 597 -5.92 -12.15 22.18
CA LEU A 597 -5.75 -13.60 22.25
C LEU A 597 -6.61 -14.33 21.21
N ASP A 598 -7.86 -13.89 21.03
CA ASP A 598 -8.81 -14.49 20.09
C ASP A 598 -8.30 -14.47 18.64
N VAL A 599 -7.53 -13.45 18.27
CA VAL A 599 -6.88 -13.35 16.96
C VAL A 599 -5.48 -14.01 16.89
N GLY A 600 -5.08 -14.78 17.92
CA GLY A 600 -3.83 -15.53 17.94
C GLY A 600 -2.57 -14.72 18.27
N LEU A 601 -2.69 -13.49 18.80
CA LEU A 601 -1.55 -12.63 19.14
C LEU A 601 -1.09 -12.81 20.60
N THR A 602 -0.92 -14.06 21.07
CA THR A 602 -0.54 -14.40 22.43
C THR A 602 0.86 -13.92 22.80
N TYR A 603 1.78 -13.96 21.87
CA TYR A 603 3.23 -13.83 22.02
C TYR A 603 3.77 -12.41 21.85
N ILE A 604 3.05 -11.50 21.18
CA ILE A 604 3.50 -10.11 20.99
C ILE A 604 3.50 -9.35 22.31
N ARG A 605 4.42 -8.39 22.47
CA ARG A 605 4.47 -7.55 23.67
C ARG A 605 3.55 -6.35 23.52
N LEU A 606 2.95 -5.91 24.63
CA LEU A 606 2.03 -4.76 24.63
C LEU A 606 2.68 -3.49 24.08
N GLY A 607 3.93 -3.23 24.44
CA GLY A 607 4.72 -2.08 24.02
C GLY A 607 5.61 -2.33 22.80
N GLN A 608 5.45 -3.43 22.07
CA GLN A 608 6.23 -3.73 20.88
C GLN A 608 6.02 -2.63 19.83
N SER A 609 7.12 -2.11 19.26
CA SER A 609 7.02 -1.05 18.26
C SER A 609 6.24 -1.52 17.03
N ALA A 610 5.35 -0.67 16.52
CA ALA A 610 4.61 -0.93 15.29
C ALA A 610 5.51 -1.24 14.08
N THR A 611 6.71 -0.68 14.06
CA THR A 611 7.69 -0.89 12.99
C THR A 611 8.36 -2.26 13.01
N THR A 612 8.20 -3.03 14.10
CA THR A 612 8.74 -4.39 14.26
C THR A 612 7.68 -5.47 14.12
N LEU A 613 6.42 -5.09 13.91
CA LEU A 613 5.34 -6.04 13.63
C LEU A 613 5.37 -6.45 12.16
N SER A 614 5.13 -7.72 11.90
CA SER A 614 4.84 -8.18 10.54
C SER A 614 3.52 -7.60 10.01
N GLY A 615 3.32 -7.60 8.68
CA GLY A 615 2.07 -7.14 8.08
C GLY A 615 0.85 -7.88 8.64
N GLY A 616 0.93 -9.19 8.77
CA GLY A 616 -0.14 -10.02 9.34
C GLY A 616 -0.39 -9.76 10.84
N GLU A 617 0.65 -9.49 11.65
CA GLU A 617 0.49 -9.09 13.05
C GLU A 617 -0.21 -7.73 13.17
N ALA A 618 0.22 -6.74 12.37
CA ALA A 618 -0.41 -5.43 12.32
C ALA A 618 -1.90 -5.52 11.95
N GLN A 619 -2.22 -6.33 10.96
CA GLN A 619 -3.60 -6.60 10.53
C GLN A 619 -4.45 -7.23 11.64
N ARG A 620 -3.92 -8.23 12.34
CA ARG A 620 -4.62 -8.87 13.48
C ARG A 620 -4.82 -7.91 14.66
N VAL A 621 -3.87 -7.01 14.94
CA VAL A 621 -4.06 -5.94 15.93
C VAL A 621 -5.21 -5.00 15.54
N LYS A 622 -5.32 -4.64 14.24
CA LYS A 622 -6.46 -3.86 13.73
C LYS A 622 -7.78 -4.60 13.94
N LEU A 623 -7.82 -5.87 13.59
CA LEU A 623 -9.01 -6.72 13.79
C LEU A 623 -9.40 -6.80 15.27
N ALA A 624 -8.45 -7.04 16.19
CA ALA A 624 -8.68 -7.08 17.62
C ALA A 624 -9.29 -5.77 18.17
N LEU A 625 -8.84 -4.62 17.64
CA LEU A 625 -9.45 -3.32 18.01
C LEU A 625 -10.93 -3.28 17.63
N GLU A 626 -11.27 -3.72 16.41
CA GLU A 626 -12.67 -3.69 15.94
C GLU A 626 -13.54 -4.66 16.72
N LEU A 627 -13.06 -5.86 17.03
CA LEU A 627 -13.73 -6.83 17.91
C LEU A 627 -13.99 -6.28 19.33
N SER A 628 -13.13 -5.38 19.82
CA SER A 628 -13.30 -4.77 21.15
C SER A 628 -14.41 -3.72 21.20
N LYS A 629 -14.91 -3.26 20.05
CA LYS A 629 -15.97 -2.25 19.92
C LYS A 629 -17.35 -2.93 19.97
N ARG A 630 -18.38 -2.11 20.24
CA ARG A 630 -19.76 -2.59 20.16
C ARG A 630 -20.13 -2.83 18.70
N ASP A 631 -20.59 -4.03 18.42
CA ASP A 631 -21.07 -4.44 17.11
C ASP A 631 -22.51 -3.98 16.89
N THR A 632 -22.83 -3.54 15.67
CA THR A 632 -24.18 -3.14 15.25
C THR A 632 -24.87 -4.22 14.40
N GLY A 633 -24.12 -5.24 13.93
CA GLY A 633 -24.61 -6.24 12.99
C GLY A 633 -24.82 -5.71 11.56
N ARG A 634 -24.36 -4.48 11.28
CA ARG A 634 -24.52 -3.81 9.97
C ARG A 634 -23.20 -3.22 9.48
N THR A 635 -22.09 -3.87 9.84
CA THR A 635 -20.75 -3.43 9.45
C THR A 635 -20.28 -4.21 8.21
N LEU A 636 -19.71 -3.51 7.24
CA LEU A 636 -18.98 -4.09 6.12
C LEU A 636 -17.50 -4.18 6.51
N TYR A 637 -17.02 -5.41 6.69
CA TYR A 637 -15.58 -5.68 6.88
C TYR A 637 -14.93 -6.05 5.55
N ILE A 638 -13.82 -5.41 5.25
CA ILE A 638 -12.99 -5.72 4.09
C ILE A 638 -11.61 -6.11 4.61
N LEU A 639 -11.15 -7.31 4.24
CA LEU A 639 -9.86 -7.85 4.64
C LEU A 639 -9.04 -8.24 3.40
N ASP A 640 -7.78 -7.84 3.39
CA ASP A 640 -6.85 -8.14 2.29
C ASP A 640 -5.80 -9.13 2.76
N GLU A 641 -5.88 -10.37 2.26
CA GLU A 641 -5.01 -11.51 2.57
C GLU A 641 -4.72 -11.68 4.07
N PRO A 642 -5.76 -11.86 4.92
CA PRO A 642 -5.59 -11.88 6.37
C PRO A 642 -4.84 -13.12 6.91
N THR A 643 -4.61 -14.14 6.08
CA THR A 643 -3.88 -15.36 6.47
C THR A 643 -2.40 -15.33 6.13
N THR A 644 -1.90 -14.23 5.61
CA THR A 644 -0.49 -14.07 5.25
C THR A 644 0.42 -14.34 6.46
N GLY A 645 1.38 -15.25 6.30
CA GLY A 645 2.34 -15.65 7.35
C GLY A 645 1.72 -16.40 8.53
N LEU A 646 0.56 -17.02 8.35
CA LEU A 646 -0.11 -17.82 9.39
C LEU A 646 0.06 -19.31 9.18
N HIS A 647 0.36 -20.00 10.28
CA HIS A 647 0.28 -21.44 10.35
C HIS A 647 -1.20 -21.91 10.34
N PHE A 648 -1.48 -23.14 9.90
CA PHE A 648 -2.83 -23.74 9.84
C PHE A 648 -3.64 -23.57 11.14
N ALA A 649 -2.99 -23.71 12.32
CA ALA A 649 -3.65 -23.56 13.60
C ALA A 649 -4.10 -22.10 13.85
N ASP A 650 -3.33 -21.11 13.40
CA ASP A 650 -3.67 -19.69 13.54
C ASP A 650 -4.77 -19.30 12.56
N ILE A 651 -4.78 -19.92 11.37
CA ILE A 651 -5.86 -19.75 10.38
C ILE A 651 -7.19 -20.24 10.96
N ASP A 652 -7.20 -21.41 11.63
CA ASP A 652 -8.40 -21.96 12.27
C ASP A 652 -8.96 -21.00 13.35
N LEU A 653 -8.08 -20.38 14.15
CA LEU A 653 -8.48 -19.37 15.13
C LEU A 653 -9.07 -18.12 14.47
N LEU A 654 -8.41 -17.60 13.45
CA LEU A 654 -8.88 -16.43 12.71
C LEU A 654 -10.25 -16.68 12.07
N LEU A 655 -10.45 -17.84 11.44
CA LEU A 655 -11.72 -18.22 10.82
C LEU A 655 -12.86 -18.30 11.83
N LYS A 656 -12.63 -18.79 13.04
CA LYS A 656 -13.64 -18.77 14.10
C LYS A 656 -14.11 -17.37 14.42
N VAL A 657 -13.18 -16.42 14.51
CA VAL A 657 -13.49 -15.01 14.75
C VAL A 657 -14.30 -14.42 13.58
N LEU A 658 -13.88 -14.66 12.34
CA LEU A 658 -14.57 -14.14 11.15
C LEU A 658 -16.00 -14.72 11.05
N HIS A 659 -16.18 -16.02 11.31
CA HIS A 659 -17.50 -16.61 11.32
C HIS A 659 -18.39 -16.06 12.45
N GLN A 660 -17.85 -15.77 13.64
CA GLN A 660 -18.59 -15.09 14.70
C GLN A 660 -19.06 -13.70 14.30
N LEU A 661 -18.19 -12.90 13.64
CA LEU A 661 -18.59 -11.60 13.10
C LEU A 661 -19.71 -11.69 12.06
N ARG A 662 -19.61 -12.66 11.13
CA ARG A 662 -20.67 -12.94 10.16
C ARG A 662 -21.98 -13.34 10.85
N ASP A 663 -21.91 -14.24 11.82
CA ASP A 663 -23.09 -14.75 12.54
C ASP A 663 -23.77 -13.66 13.39
N ALA A 664 -23.04 -12.60 13.75
CA ALA A 664 -23.58 -11.38 14.35
C ALA A 664 -24.32 -10.46 13.35
N GLY A 665 -24.39 -10.83 12.07
CA GLY A 665 -25.12 -10.11 11.00
C GLY A 665 -24.25 -9.26 10.09
N ASN A 666 -22.96 -9.19 10.32
CA ASN A 666 -22.04 -8.38 9.51
C ASN A 666 -21.76 -9.01 8.15
N THR A 667 -21.40 -8.19 7.20
CA THR A 667 -20.93 -8.62 5.88
C THR A 667 -19.40 -8.59 5.85
N ILE A 668 -18.80 -9.67 5.40
CA ILE A 668 -17.34 -9.79 5.36
C ILE A 668 -16.91 -10.08 3.93
N VAL A 669 -16.05 -9.25 3.39
CA VAL A 669 -15.42 -9.43 2.08
C VAL A 669 -13.92 -9.64 2.29
N ILE A 670 -13.40 -10.77 1.81
CA ILE A 670 -11.99 -11.16 1.98
C ILE A 670 -11.37 -11.37 0.61
N ILE A 671 -10.22 -10.75 0.35
CA ILE A 671 -9.34 -11.15 -0.74
C ILE A 671 -8.44 -12.26 -0.22
N GLU A 672 -8.45 -13.44 -0.84
CA GLU A 672 -7.67 -14.57 -0.35
C GLU A 672 -7.21 -15.54 -1.45
N HIS A 673 -6.09 -16.21 -1.15
CA HIS A 673 -5.50 -17.27 -1.94
C HIS A 673 -5.46 -18.60 -1.17
N ASN A 674 -5.57 -18.57 0.15
CA ASN A 674 -5.53 -19.76 0.98
C ASN A 674 -6.80 -20.60 0.81
N LEU A 675 -6.64 -21.84 0.35
CA LEU A 675 -7.75 -22.74 0.05
C LEU A 675 -8.57 -23.13 1.28
N ASP A 676 -7.95 -23.17 2.46
CA ASP A 676 -8.67 -23.46 3.71
C ASP A 676 -9.66 -22.34 4.08
N VAL A 677 -9.31 -21.08 3.80
CA VAL A 677 -10.24 -19.95 3.95
C VAL A 677 -11.33 -20.02 2.87
N ILE A 678 -10.92 -20.19 1.62
CA ILE A 678 -11.82 -20.21 0.47
C ILE A 678 -12.90 -21.29 0.63
N LYS A 679 -12.53 -22.52 1.09
CA LYS A 679 -13.52 -23.60 1.30
C LYS A 679 -14.53 -23.30 2.39
N THR A 680 -14.23 -22.40 3.35
CA THR A 680 -15.14 -22.04 4.46
C THR A 680 -16.06 -20.87 4.14
N ALA A 681 -15.82 -20.12 3.07
CA ALA A 681 -16.64 -18.98 2.67
C ALA A 681 -18.06 -19.39 2.25
N ASP A 682 -19.04 -18.51 2.48
CA ASP A 682 -20.42 -18.72 2.03
C ASP A 682 -20.59 -18.45 0.53
N TRP A 683 -19.84 -17.47 0.02
CA TRP A 683 -19.88 -17.02 -1.36
C TRP A 683 -18.48 -16.74 -1.90
N LEU A 684 -18.26 -17.06 -3.16
CA LEU A 684 -17.01 -16.80 -3.87
C LEU A 684 -17.25 -15.92 -5.09
N ILE A 685 -16.29 -15.07 -5.37
CA ILE A 685 -16.16 -14.31 -6.62
C ILE A 685 -14.76 -14.58 -7.15
N ASP A 686 -14.65 -15.25 -8.29
CA ASP A 686 -13.37 -15.62 -8.88
C ASP A 686 -13.01 -14.71 -10.06
N MET A 687 -11.86 -14.07 -9.97
CA MET A 687 -11.36 -13.10 -10.94
C MET A 687 -10.27 -13.72 -11.81
N GLY A 688 -10.26 -13.37 -13.09
CA GLY A 688 -9.24 -13.89 -14.00
C GLY A 688 -9.49 -13.50 -15.46
N PRO A 689 -9.11 -14.40 -16.43
CA PRO A 689 -8.41 -15.68 -16.24
C PRO A 689 -6.93 -15.54 -15.92
N GLU A 690 -6.31 -14.43 -16.31
CA GLU A 690 -4.89 -14.14 -16.13
C GLU A 690 -4.67 -12.89 -15.29
N GLY A 691 -3.41 -12.52 -15.04
CA GLY A 691 -3.04 -11.25 -14.46
C GLY A 691 -2.89 -10.13 -15.50
N GLY A 692 -2.89 -8.86 -15.05
CA GLY A 692 -2.71 -7.69 -15.91
C GLY A 692 -3.76 -7.55 -16.99
N ALA A 693 -3.37 -7.22 -18.22
CA ALA A 693 -4.29 -7.01 -19.36
C ALA A 693 -5.11 -8.27 -19.73
N GLY A 694 -4.59 -9.46 -19.45
CA GLY A 694 -5.30 -10.72 -19.62
C GLY A 694 -6.34 -11.04 -18.57
N GLY A 695 -6.37 -10.27 -17.47
CA GLY A 695 -7.32 -10.41 -16.36
C GLY A 695 -8.49 -9.44 -16.43
N GLY A 696 -8.98 -9.09 -15.27
CA GLY A 696 -9.98 -8.04 -15.07
C GLY A 696 -11.40 -8.46 -15.41
N THR A 697 -11.71 -9.77 -15.44
CA THR A 697 -13.07 -10.29 -15.63
C THR A 697 -13.47 -11.20 -14.49
N VAL A 698 -14.77 -11.35 -14.27
CA VAL A 698 -15.33 -12.34 -13.32
C VAL A 698 -15.50 -13.67 -14.07
N LEU A 699 -14.85 -14.71 -13.59
CA LEU A 699 -14.96 -16.07 -14.13
C LEU A 699 -16.15 -16.83 -13.59
N GLY A 700 -16.58 -16.53 -12.37
CA GLY A 700 -17.73 -17.13 -11.75
C GLY A 700 -18.04 -16.55 -10.38
N GLU A 701 -19.30 -16.63 -10.00
CA GLU A 701 -19.84 -16.29 -8.69
C GLU A 701 -20.66 -17.46 -8.17
N GLY A 702 -20.64 -17.71 -6.87
CA GLY A 702 -21.44 -18.75 -6.27
C GLY A 702 -20.84 -19.34 -5.01
N THR A 703 -21.38 -20.47 -4.56
CA THR A 703 -20.80 -21.22 -3.44
C THR A 703 -19.49 -21.91 -3.87
N PRO A 704 -18.61 -22.25 -2.92
CA PRO A 704 -17.39 -23.01 -3.22
C PRO A 704 -17.63 -24.27 -4.05
N GLU A 705 -18.69 -25.00 -3.78
CA GLU A 705 -19.07 -26.21 -4.51
C GLU A 705 -19.53 -25.95 -5.96
N GLN A 706 -20.10 -24.76 -6.22
CA GLN A 706 -20.45 -24.33 -7.57
C GLN A 706 -19.21 -23.93 -8.35
N LEU A 707 -18.31 -23.19 -7.72
CA LEU A 707 -17.08 -22.73 -8.36
C LEU A 707 -16.12 -23.90 -8.65
N ALA A 708 -16.05 -24.90 -7.78
CA ALA A 708 -15.28 -26.13 -8.00
C ALA A 708 -15.66 -26.90 -9.28
N LYS A 709 -16.88 -26.69 -9.80
CA LYS A 709 -17.36 -27.28 -11.05
C LYS A 709 -17.05 -26.40 -12.29
N ASN A 710 -16.61 -25.17 -12.09
CA ASN A 710 -16.30 -24.24 -13.17
C ASN A 710 -14.92 -24.53 -13.76
N LYS A 711 -14.88 -25.07 -14.97
CA LYS A 711 -13.63 -25.42 -15.67
C LYS A 711 -12.76 -24.23 -16.04
N ALA A 712 -13.32 -23.00 -16.11
CA ALA A 712 -12.55 -21.80 -16.40
C ALA A 712 -11.85 -21.22 -15.15
N SER A 713 -12.22 -21.68 -13.96
CA SER A 713 -11.69 -21.20 -12.68
C SER A 713 -10.47 -22.04 -12.27
N PHE A 714 -9.31 -21.42 -12.19
CA PHE A 714 -8.14 -22.05 -11.60
C PHE A 714 -8.36 -22.33 -10.12
N THR A 715 -8.88 -21.37 -9.37
CA THR A 715 -9.25 -21.54 -7.96
C THR A 715 -10.19 -22.75 -7.78
N GLY A 716 -11.22 -22.86 -8.62
CA GLY A 716 -12.16 -23.96 -8.59
C GLY A 716 -11.50 -25.32 -8.79
N HIS A 717 -10.51 -25.41 -9.67
CA HIS A 717 -9.76 -26.63 -9.92
C HIS A 717 -9.00 -27.14 -8.68
N TYR A 718 -8.30 -26.24 -7.98
CA TYR A 718 -7.58 -26.59 -6.74
C TYR A 718 -8.56 -26.88 -5.58
N LEU A 719 -9.63 -26.09 -5.48
CA LEU A 719 -10.64 -26.22 -4.44
C LEU A 719 -11.39 -27.56 -4.50
N ALA A 720 -11.62 -28.11 -5.70
CA ALA A 720 -12.28 -29.40 -5.89
C ALA A 720 -11.60 -30.60 -5.18
N ARG A 721 -10.33 -30.44 -4.79
CA ARG A 721 -9.58 -31.46 -4.05
C ARG A 721 -9.87 -31.43 -2.54
N LEU A 722 -10.44 -30.33 -2.03
CA LEU A 722 -10.66 -30.10 -0.60
C LEU A 722 -12.14 -30.13 -0.19
N LEU A 723 -13.06 -30.13 -1.15
CA LEU A 723 -14.51 -30.26 -0.97
C LEU A 723 -14.98 -31.69 -1.15
#